data_d7153f2883b20abc5ece8d53298f57f7
#
_entry.id   d7153f2883b20abc5ece8d53298f57f7
#
_cell.length_a   1.000
_cell.length_b   1.000
_cell.length_c   1.000
_cell.angle_alpha   90.00
_cell.angle_beta   90.00
_cell.angle_gamma   90.00
#
_symmetry.space_group_name_H-M   'P 1'
#
loop_
_entity.id
_entity.type
_entity.pdbx_description
1 polymer ?
#
loop_
_entity_poly.entity_id
_entity_poly.type
_entity_poly.pdbx_seq_one_letter_code
_entity_poly.pdbx_strand_id
1 'polypeptide(L)'
;MVKKKIMMSLMFGACAACATAASYTRTDKGVTVKLPATATGIQNFGTAPKLVRLQVVDDRIVRVSATAEDSFRDNRSLVVIEPASQCSYKVSEENGTVVVTTSKLRAYVSTTTGEVWFTDLGGKVILREVAGGGKAFRPYECVQTHADGTPETYHGWSTRTVFENLNPSEALYGLGQHQADEWNYKGRNEELFQYNTKVSIPFVVSSDGYGVLFDNYSLSRFGNPEDYSQLHRLFTLCDKDGKPGALTGTYTSPGAETLVRREDSIYFENLKSARNLPKYDLARASVVYEGTITPLKSGEYRFSHYYSGYQKIFIDGKSVYTEDLQGKGTDAQEIWRTAWNPNARKFSVHLEAGKSYPIRIEWKPDGGEAYCGLRALEPVGDAEQQRLSMYSEMAQQLDYYFILGQHPADANHSVVDDVIAGYRQLTGKAQIMPEWLLGYWQSRERYKTQDEILDALRGFRQRHLPIDNIVMDWNYWTPDSWGAFEFDPTRFSNPKAMIDSIHSMNAQIMISCWPKYYLTVDNYKELNDKGFIYQQSVKDSLYDWLGFKYAFYDAYDKEARRIFWRQLYEKLGTIGMDAWWMDASEPNVRDCTDMQYRKLLCGPTAYGSSDEYFNAYSIVNAEAIYDGQRAYETAVERQGISADDSHRLQQSTNWDEYGYGNHFSPENKRVFLLTRNGFASEQRYSTATWSGDIGTRWEDMKAQITAGLNFSISGVPYWSQDIGGFSVENRYAKAQGDFDKTGVENEDMKEWRELNVRWHQMGMFAPMYRVHGQYPFREPWNIAPEGHPAYRAIVACLDMRYRLLPYIYSLAADVHFKDYTMMRPLVMDFPKDKTALNVPYQFMFGPSIMVNPVYQYGARSREVYMPAGTKWYDLHTGSLLSHGGETITLSAPYERIPLLVRAGSILPLGPAMEYTRQRQADTLRIYVYEGADGEFTLYEDEGVNYGYEAGRYATIQLCYDDDAKTLIIGDRSGSFPGMLSERTFVIVPCSASKPAAYNPDADGIKVRYNGRKKVVRIK
;
A
#
# COMPACT_ATOMS: atom_id res chain seq x y z
N MET A 1 -5.93 -30.67 99.88
CA MET A 1 -4.82 -30.33 98.98
C MET A 1 -5.07 -30.99 97.60
N VAL A 2 -5.52 -30.19 96.73
CA VAL A 2 -6.04 -30.69 95.42
C VAL A 2 -5.03 -30.38 94.33
N LYS A 3 -4.57 -31.39 93.59
CA LYS A 3 -3.77 -31.25 92.42
C LYS A 3 -4.69 -31.23 91.19
N LYS A 4 -4.81 -30.06 90.46
CA LYS A 4 -5.46 -29.96 89.23
C LYS A 4 -4.54 -30.56 88.10
N LYS A 5 -5.04 -31.54 87.35
CA LYS A 5 -4.47 -32.00 86.11
C LYS A 5 -5.02 -31.11 84.98
N ILE A 6 -4.13 -30.54 84.25
CA ILE A 6 -4.44 -29.85 83.00
C ILE A 6 -4.32 -30.87 81.85
N MET A 7 -5.42 -31.13 81.16
CA MET A 7 -5.51 -31.99 80.00
C MET A 7 -5.33 -31.09 78.77
N MET A 8 -4.22 -31.29 78.04
CA MET A 8 -3.90 -30.58 76.83
C MET A 8 -4.53 -31.34 75.61
N SER A 9 -5.57 -30.75 75.04
CA SER A 9 -6.25 -31.30 73.80
C SER A 9 -5.49 -30.86 72.59
N LEU A 10 -4.88 -31.79 71.83
CA LEU A 10 -4.33 -31.53 70.53
C LEU A 10 -5.47 -31.47 69.51
N MET A 11 -5.77 -30.26 69.03
CA MET A 11 -6.57 -30.10 67.80
C MET A 11 -5.64 -30.33 66.58
N PHE A 12 -5.85 -31.38 65.88
CA PHE A 12 -5.40 -31.53 64.48
C PHE A 12 -6.19 -30.58 63.62
N GLY A 13 -5.62 -29.42 63.23
CA GLY A 13 -6.15 -28.60 62.17
C GLY A 13 -5.91 -29.30 60.80
N ALA A 14 -6.97 -29.82 60.21
CA ALA A 14 -6.97 -30.18 58.84
C ALA A 14 -6.79 -28.90 58.01
N CYS A 15 -5.60 -28.67 57.43
CA CYS A 15 -5.44 -27.74 56.36
C CYS A 15 -6.24 -28.25 55.16
N ALA A 16 -7.44 -27.72 54.94
CA ALA A 16 -8.10 -27.76 53.66
C ALA A 16 -7.19 -27.01 52.69
N ALA A 17 -6.46 -27.76 51.85
CA ALA A 17 -5.85 -27.16 50.67
C ALA A 17 -6.98 -26.60 49.82
N CYS A 18 -7.18 -25.28 49.86
CA CYS A 18 -7.94 -24.59 48.82
C CYS A 18 -7.23 -24.96 47.51
N ALA A 19 -7.84 -25.82 46.74
CA ALA A 19 -7.49 -25.97 45.36
C ALA A 19 -7.75 -24.59 44.70
N THR A 20 -6.71 -23.79 44.54
CA THR A 20 -6.78 -22.57 43.74
C THR A 20 -7.25 -23.01 42.39
N ALA A 21 -8.40 -22.51 41.92
CA ALA A 21 -8.89 -22.74 40.59
C ALA A 21 -7.75 -22.38 39.61
N ALA A 22 -7.49 -23.28 38.68
CA ALA A 22 -6.44 -23.06 37.67
C ALA A 22 -6.60 -21.65 37.07
N SER A 23 -5.51 -20.90 37.04
CA SER A 23 -5.48 -19.52 36.53
C SER A 23 -5.72 -19.48 34.99
N TYR A 24 -5.82 -20.60 34.35
CA TYR A 24 -6.11 -20.72 32.92
C TYR A 24 -6.99 -21.92 32.57
N THR A 25 -7.64 -21.81 31.42
CA THR A 25 -8.41 -22.91 30.81
C THR A 25 -7.81 -23.27 29.45
N ARG A 26 -7.75 -24.56 29.14
CA ARG A 26 -7.38 -25.03 27.80
C ARG A 26 -8.58 -24.93 26.87
N THR A 27 -8.32 -24.55 25.62
CA THR A 27 -9.27 -24.53 24.52
C THR A 27 -8.81 -25.46 23.42
N ASP A 28 -9.64 -25.71 22.41
CA ASP A 28 -9.27 -26.56 21.26
C ASP A 28 -8.07 -26.03 20.46
N LYS A 29 -7.85 -24.70 20.48
CA LYS A 29 -6.78 -24.05 19.72
C LYS A 29 -5.70 -23.41 20.62
N GLY A 30 -5.75 -23.57 21.97
CA GLY A 30 -4.78 -22.94 22.85
C GLY A 30 -5.19 -22.82 24.31
N VAL A 31 -5.00 -21.63 24.89
CA VAL A 31 -5.28 -21.37 26.31
C VAL A 31 -5.91 -19.99 26.50
N THR A 32 -6.78 -19.88 27.53
CA THR A 32 -7.31 -18.61 28.03
C THR A 32 -6.88 -18.44 29.49
N VAL A 33 -6.21 -17.33 29.78
CA VAL A 33 -5.79 -16.93 31.14
C VAL A 33 -6.76 -15.89 31.67
N LYS A 34 -7.24 -16.09 32.89
CA LYS A 34 -8.02 -15.10 33.65
C LYS A 34 -7.07 -14.36 34.60
N LEU A 35 -6.97 -13.04 34.44
CA LEU A 35 -6.08 -12.23 35.23
C LEU A 35 -6.69 -11.84 36.57
N PRO A 36 -5.88 -11.67 37.62
CA PRO A 36 -6.32 -11.15 38.91
C PRO A 36 -6.68 -9.65 38.79
N ALA A 37 -7.56 -9.18 39.63
CA ALA A 37 -7.96 -7.76 39.70
C ALA A 37 -6.81 -6.79 40.00
N THR A 38 -5.67 -7.30 40.40
CA THR A 38 -4.44 -6.55 40.68
C THR A 38 -3.56 -6.31 39.45
N ALA A 39 -3.92 -6.87 38.30
CA ALA A 39 -3.21 -6.58 37.04
C ALA A 39 -3.37 -5.10 36.69
N THR A 40 -2.29 -4.44 36.29
CA THR A 40 -2.26 -2.98 36.08
C THR A 40 -2.22 -2.54 34.63
N GLY A 41 -1.78 -3.40 33.71
CA GLY A 41 -1.64 -3.04 32.29
C GLY A 41 -0.57 -1.97 32.04
N ILE A 42 -0.74 -1.21 30.94
CA ILE A 42 0.17 -0.13 30.57
C ILE A 42 -0.11 1.09 31.44
N GLN A 43 0.93 1.57 32.13
CA GLN A 43 0.84 2.74 33.00
C GLN A 43 0.31 3.97 32.24
N ASN A 44 -0.63 4.70 32.88
CA ASN A 44 -1.20 5.95 32.38
C ASN A 44 -2.05 5.85 31.08
N PHE A 45 -2.38 4.64 30.62
CA PHE A 45 -3.26 4.52 29.44
C PHE A 45 -4.69 4.10 29.81
N GLY A 46 -4.86 3.01 30.57
CA GLY A 46 -6.19 2.50 30.92
C GLY A 46 -6.11 1.27 31.80
N THR A 47 -7.12 0.40 31.75
CA THR A 47 -7.20 -0.81 32.56
C THR A 47 -6.49 -1.98 31.92
N ALA A 48 -5.98 -2.92 32.73
CA ALA A 48 -5.49 -4.20 32.24
C ALA A 48 -6.63 -5.05 31.65
N PRO A 49 -6.33 -6.01 30.77
CA PRO A 49 -7.31 -7.00 30.36
C PRO A 49 -7.75 -7.88 31.54
N LYS A 50 -8.99 -8.37 31.49
CA LYS A 50 -9.46 -9.45 32.39
C LYS A 50 -9.07 -10.82 31.89
N LEU A 51 -9.08 -10.98 30.56
CA LEU A 51 -8.76 -12.23 29.89
C LEU A 51 -7.70 -12.01 28.83
N VAL A 52 -6.75 -12.97 28.75
CA VAL A 52 -5.77 -13.07 27.66
C VAL A 52 -5.82 -14.48 27.11
N ARG A 53 -5.91 -14.60 25.79
CA ARG A 53 -6.02 -15.86 25.07
C ARG A 53 -4.88 -16.02 24.06
N LEU A 54 -4.21 -17.15 24.10
CA LEU A 54 -3.27 -17.59 23.07
C LEU A 54 -3.92 -18.67 22.23
N GLN A 55 -3.96 -18.52 20.93
CA GLN A 55 -4.47 -19.51 19.98
C GLN A 55 -3.40 -19.85 18.96
N VAL A 56 -3.11 -21.12 18.81
CA VAL A 56 -2.21 -21.64 17.79
C VAL A 56 -2.99 -21.70 16.47
N VAL A 57 -2.52 -20.92 15.50
CA VAL A 57 -3.06 -20.93 14.13
C VAL A 57 -2.26 -21.93 13.29
N ASP A 58 -0.94 -21.90 13.44
CA ASP A 58 0.03 -22.76 12.77
C ASP A 58 1.24 -22.98 13.71
N ASP A 59 2.18 -23.81 13.35
CA ASP A 59 3.37 -24.08 14.17
C ASP A 59 4.29 -22.85 14.36
N ARG A 60 4.10 -21.80 13.55
CA ARG A 60 4.82 -20.52 13.58
C ARG A 60 3.93 -19.28 13.74
N ILE A 61 2.62 -19.46 13.83
CA ILE A 61 1.65 -18.36 13.92
C ILE A 61 0.79 -18.51 15.16
N VAL A 62 0.79 -17.50 16.02
CA VAL A 62 -0.01 -17.46 17.24
C VAL A 62 -0.85 -16.19 17.27
N ARG A 63 -2.17 -16.34 17.43
CA ARG A 63 -3.08 -15.24 17.75
C ARG A 63 -3.06 -14.96 19.23
N VAL A 64 -2.95 -13.70 19.59
CA VAL A 64 -3.14 -13.17 20.93
C VAL A 64 -4.39 -12.32 20.95
N SER A 65 -5.34 -12.72 21.78
CA SER A 65 -6.56 -11.95 22.05
C SER A 65 -6.57 -11.47 23.48
N ALA A 66 -7.07 -10.27 23.73
CA ALA A 66 -7.28 -9.76 25.08
C ALA A 66 -8.57 -8.95 25.15
N THR A 67 -9.21 -8.97 26.33
CA THR A 67 -10.42 -8.20 26.57
C THR A 67 -10.49 -7.70 28.02
N ALA A 68 -11.07 -6.52 28.22
CA ALA A 68 -11.44 -5.99 29.52
C ALA A 68 -12.80 -6.50 30.01
N GLU A 69 -13.51 -7.26 29.17
CA GLU A 69 -14.79 -7.90 29.50
C GLU A 69 -14.60 -9.29 30.14
N ASP A 70 -15.68 -9.85 30.66
CA ASP A 70 -15.68 -11.17 31.30
C ASP A 70 -15.69 -12.33 30.31
N SER A 71 -15.90 -12.05 29.01
CA SER A 71 -15.85 -13.01 27.90
C SER A 71 -15.34 -12.36 26.62
N PHE A 72 -14.74 -13.16 25.74
CA PHE A 72 -14.43 -12.73 24.38
C PHE A 72 -15.71 -12.65 23.56
N ARG A 73 -15.76 -11.70 22.62
CA ARG A 73 -16.80 -11.68 21.59
C ARG A 73 -16.41 -12.62 20.46
N ASP A 74 -17.39 -13.27 19.87
CA ASP A 74 -17.22 -14.12 18.69
C ASP A 74 -17.34 -13.26 17.43
N ASN A 75 -16.37 -12.41 17.20
CA ASN A 75 -16.33 -11.56 16.03
C ASN A 75 -15.56 -12.27 14.91
N ARG A 76 -16.19 -12.39 13.75
CA ARG A 76 -15.51 -12.86 12.54
C ARG A 76 -14.57 -11.75 12.04
N SER A 77 -13.31 -12.10 11.83
CA SER A 77 -12.37 -11.18 11.21
C SER A 77 -12.75 -10.89 9.76
N LEU A 78 -12.57 -9.63 9.31
CA LEU A 78 -12.73 -9.24 7.91
C LEU A 78 -11.49 -9.60 7.07
N VAL A 79 -10.34 -9.72 7.71
CA VAL A 79 -9.05 -9.89 7.02
C VAL A 79 -8.51 -11.31 7.13
N VAL A 80 -8.72 -11.98 8.27
CA VAL A 80 -8.20 -13.31 8.52
C VAL A 80 -9.18 -14.38 8.09
N ILE A 81 -8.74 -15.29 7.22
CA ILE A 81 -9.48 -16.49 6.87
C ILE A 81 -9.11 -17.61 7.85
N GLU A 82 -10.07 -18.43 8.24
CA GLU A 82 -9.75 -19.55 9.13
C GLU A 82 -8.90 -20.59 8.39
N PRO A 83 -7.71 -20.98 8.92
CA PRO A 83 -6.91 -22.03 8.31
C PRO A 83 -7.59 -23.40 8.45
N ALA A 84 -7.50 -24.20 7.38
CA ALA A 84 -8.13 -25.52 7.31
C ALA A 84 -7.45 -26.59 8.17
N SER A 85 -6.22 -26.36 8.64
CA SER A 85 -5.42 -27.34 9.36
C SER A 85 -5.30 -27.05 10.86
N GLN A 86 -5.42 -28.09 11.69
CA GLN A 86 -5.08 -28.03 13.11
C GLN A 86 -3.60 -28.30 13.30
N CYS A 87 -2.91 -27.44 14.03
CA CYS A 87 -1.51 -27.62 14.41
C CYS A 87 -1.39 -28.28 15.79
N SER A 88 -0.44 -29.21 15.94
CA SER A 88 -0.14 -29.85 17.21
C SER A 88 0.65 -28.91 18.13
N TYR A 89 0.23 -28.78 19.39
CA TYR A 89 0.94 -28.01 20.41
C TYR A 89 0.86 -28.67 21.78
N LYS A 90 1.74 -28.24 22.68
CA LYS A 90 1.78 -28.66 24.09
C LYS A 90 1.56 -27.44 24.99
N VAL A 91 0.90 -27.66 26.13
CA VAL A 91 0.69 -26.63 27.13
C VAL A 91 1.33 -27.10 28.45
N SER A 92 2.17 -26.26 29.03
CA SER A 92 2.73 -26.40 30.38
C SER A 92 2.54 -25.13 31.19
N GLU A 93 2.71 -25.22 32.49
CA GLU A 93 2.73 -24.07 33.40
C GLU A 93 4.01 -24.12 34.22
N GLU A 94 4.74 -23.02 34.27
CA GLU A 94 5.99 -22.89 34.98
C GLU A 94 6.03 -21.53 35.70
N ASN A 95 6.15 -21.53 37.05
CA ASN A 95 6.30 -20.31 37.83
C ASN A 95 5.28 -19.18 37.56
N GLY A 96 4.00 -19.55 37.43
CA GLY A 96 2.93 -18.58 37.14
C GLY A 96 2.91 -18.09 35.71
N THR A 97 3.48 -18.83 34.77
CA THR A 97 3.50 -18.59 33.34
C THR A 97 2.97 -19.80 32.62
N VAL A 98 1.98 -19.62 31.76
CA VAL A 98 1.49 -20.65 30.87
C VAL A 98 2.30 -20.61 29.57
N VAL A 99 2.77 -21.75 29.13
CA VAL A 99 3.60 -21.92 27.93
C VAL A 99 2.88 -22.77 26.90
N VAL A 100 2.69 -22.25 25.71
CA VAL A 100 2.20 -22.99 24.55
C VAL A 100 3.38 -23.24 23.62
N THR A 101 3.71 -24.52 23.40
CA THR A 101 4.86 -24.94 22.60
C THR A 101 4.39 -25.62 21.32
N THR A 102 4.77 -25.10 20.17
CA THR A 102 4.59 -25.72 18.86
C THR A 102 5.88 -26.44 18.42
N SER A 103 5.93 -26.91 17.18
CA SER A 103 7.16 -27.46 16.59
C SER A 103 8.23 -26.43 16.26
N LYS A 104 7.91 -25.12 16.31
CA LYS A 104 8.77 -24.01 15.84
C LYS A 104 9.04 -22.92 16.87
N LEU A 105 8.10 -22.67 17.76
CA LEU A 105 8.20 -21.59 18.75
C LEU A 105 7.56 -21.97 20.09
N ARG A 106 7.82 -21.11 21.10
CA ARG A 106 7.09 -21.12 22.36
C ARG A 106 6.44 -19.75 22.56
N ALA A 107 5.15 -19.74 22.87
CA ALA A 107 4.40 -18.56 23.30
C ALA A 107 4.09 -18.65 24.80
N TYR A 108 4.35 -17.59 25.50
CA TYR A 108 4.22 -17.49 26.95
C TYR A 108 3.17 -16.45 27.32
N VAL A 109 2.44 -16.71 28.39
CA VAL A 109 1.55 -15.71 29.00
C VAL A 109 1.65 -15.77 30.52
N SER A 110 1.91 -14.60 31.14
CA SER A 110 1.91 -14.47 32.58
C SER A 110 0.49 -14.55 33.16
N THR A 111 0.28 -15.40 34.17
CA THR A 111 -1.02 -15.53 34.83
C THR A 111 -1.32 -14.39 35.81
N THR A 112 -0.36 -13.52 36.06
CA THR A 112 -0.50 -12.38 36.99
C THR A 112 -0.63 -11.04 36.27
N THR A 113 0.09 -10.85 35.18
CA THR A 113 0.14 -9.56 34.43
C THR A 113 -0.51 -9.62 33.08
N GLY A 114 -0.69 -10.82 32.49
CA GLY A 114 -1.13 -10.99 31.11
C GLY A 114 -0.07 -10.67 30.07
N GLU A 115 1.17 -10.39 30.49
CA GLU A 115 2.30 -10.16 29.58
C GLU A 115 2.51 -11.39 28.68
N VAL A 116 2.68 -11.16 27.39
CA VAL A 116 2.93 -12.20 26.37
C VAL A 116 4.31 -12.01 25.77
N TRP A 117 5.01 -13.11 25.54
CA TRP A 117 6.26 -13.12 24.79
C TRP A 117 6.43 -14.40 24.00
N PHE A 118 7.32 -14.32 23.01
CA PHE A 118 7.62 -15.42 22.09
C PHE A 118 9.11 -15.72 22.10
N THR A 119 9.44 -17.00 22.04
CA THR A 119 10.83 -17.45 21.91
C THR A 119 10.95 -18.48 20.80
N ASP A 120 12.16 -18.66 20.28
CA ASP A 120 12.49 -19.86 19.54
C ASP A 120 12.52 -21.09 20.48
N LEU A 121 12.72 -22.28 19.93
CA LEU A 121 12.82 -23.51 20.71
C LEU A 121 14.07 -23.57 21.60
N GLY A 122 15.10 -22.76 21.27
CA GLY A 122 16.31 -22.59 22.06
C GLY A 122 16.13 -21.68 23.27
N GLY A 123 15.01 -20.96 23.35
CA GLY A 123 14.69 -20.03 24.43
C GLY A 123 15.16 -18.58 24.20
N LYS A 124 15.67 -18.24 23.00
CA LYS A 124 15.98 -16.86 22.61
C LYS A 124 14.65 -16.09 22.48
N VAL A 125 14.50 -15.00 23.23
CA VAL A 125 13.32 -14.12 23.11
C VAL A 125 13.36 -13.41 21.76
N ILE A 126 12.24 -13.47 21.02
CA ILE A 126 12.07 -12.88 19.70
C ILE A 126 11.29 -11.59 19.82
N LEU A 127 10.13 -11.63 20.49
CA LEU A 127 9.26 -10.48 20.75
C LEU A 127 8.69 -10.59 22.16
N ARG A 128 8.61 -9.49 22.89
CA ARG A 128 8.11 -9.49 24.25
C ARG A 128 7.33 -8.21 24.52
N GLU A 129 6.15 -8.34 25.09
CA GLU A 129 5.41 -7.20 25.62
C GLU A 129 6.15 -6.55 26.81
N VAL A 130 5.92 -5.27 27.06
CA VAL A 130 6.56 -4.59 28.20
C VAL A 130 6.22 -5.25 29.51
N ALA A 131 7.20 -5.28 30.42
CA ALA A 131 7.07 -5.89 31.74
C ALA A 131 5.87 -5.34 32.50
N GLY A 132 5.14 -6.25 33.15
CA GLY A 132 3.95 -5.90 33.93
C GLY A 132 2.64 -5.88 33.10
N GLY A 133 2.69 -6.20 31.81
CA GLY A 133 1.55 -6.28 30.90
C GLY A 133 1.58 -5.23 29.81
N GLY A 134 1.77 -5.67 28.59
CA GLY A 134 1.91 -4.82 27.39
C GLY A 134 0.58 -4.44 26.74
N LYS A 135 -0.57 -4.62 27.42
CA LYS A 135 -1.89 -4.34 26.90
C LYS A 135 -2.70 -3.50 27.86
N ALA A 136 -3.48 -2.53 27.33
CA ALA A 136 -4.42 -1.77 28.13
C ALA A 136 -5.63 -1.32 27.32
N PHE A 137 -6.71 -1.03 28.03
CA PHE A 137 -8.02 -0.70 27.52
C PHE A 137 -8.53 0.59 28.14
N ARG A 138 -9.05 1.49 27.31
CA ARG A 138 -9.76 2.70 27.73
C ARG A 138 -11.18 2.66 27.18
N PRO A 139 -12.24 2.87 27.95
CA PRO A 139 -13.60 2.91 27.42
C PRO A 139 -13.71 3.92 26.27
N TYR A 140 -14.41 3.53 25.24
CA TYR A 140 -14.71 4.38 24.08
C TYR A 140 -16.20 4.34 23.80
N GLU A 141 -16.76 5.50 23.47
CA GLU A 141 -18.17 5.67 23.15
C GLU A 141 -18.32 6.66 22.01
N CYS A 142 -19.16 6.33 21.02
CA CYS A 142 -19.56 7.26 19.99
C CYS A 142 -21.06 7.13 19.69
N VAL A 143 -21.64 8.19 19.13
CA VAL A 143 -23.04 8.22 18.72
C VAL A 143 -23.13 8.43 17.23
N GLN A 144 -23.83 7.55 16.53
CA GLN A 144 -24.11 7.67 15.11
C GLN A 144 -25.59 7.58 14.85
N THR A 145 -26.05 8.13 13.73
CA THR A 145 -27.48 8.24 13.42
C THR A 145 -27.80 7.42 12.18
N HIS A 146 -28.70 6.46 12.35
CA HIS A 146 -29.20 5.61 11.26
C HIS A 146 -29.95 6.40 10.18
N ALA A 147 -30.20 5.74 9.06
CA ALA A 147 -30.91 6.33 7.91
C ALA A 147 -32.31 6.86 8.28
N ASP A 148 -32.99 6.21 9.19
CA ASP A 148 -34.32 6.61 9.69
C ASP A 148 -34.29 7.79 10.70
N GLY A 149 -33.09 8.25 11.06
CA GLY A 149 -32.88 9.32 12.02
C GLY A 149 -32.72 8.86 13.47
N THR A 150 -32.74 7.54 13.74
CA THR A 150 -32.57 7.00 15.09
C THR A 150 -31.09 7.08 15.50
N PRO A 151 -30.73 7.74 16.62
CA PRO A 151 -29.39 7.72 17.15
C PRO A 151 -29.10 6.39 17.85
N GLU A 152 -27.93 5.83 17.63
CA GLU A 152 -27.41 4.68 18.36
C GLU A 152 -26.09 5.02 19.02
N THR A 153 -25.93 4.59 20.26
CA THR A 153 -24.68 4.71 21.01
C THR A 153 -23.91 3.41 20.91
N TYR A 154 -22.71 3.49 20.35
CA TYR A 154 -21.79 2.38 20.23
C TYR A 154 -20.75 2.43 21.33
N HIS A 155 -20.53 1.30 22.00
CA HIS A 155 -19.57 1.13 23.07
C HIS A 155 -18.45 0.18 22.63
N GLY A 156 -17.23 0.47 23.04
CA GLY A 156 -16.06 -0.34 22.79
C GLY A 156 -14.89 0.11 23.63
N TRP A 157 -13.71 -0.20 23.15
CA TRP A 157 -12.47 0.09 23.85
C TRP A 157 -11.46 0.72 22.91
N SER A 158 -10.83 1.81 23.31
CA SER A 158 -9.52 2.15 22.76
C SER A 158 -8.50 1.18 23.34
N THR A 159 -7.67 0.61 22.47
CA THR A 159 -6.68 -0.38 22.88
C THR A 159 -5.26 0.09 22.62
N ARG A 160 -4.32 -0.35 23.43
CA ARG A 160 -2.90 -0.14 23.22
C ARG A 160 -2.12 -1.42 23.48
N THR A 161 -1.18 -1.71 22.59
CA THR A 161 -0.20 -2.79 22.75
C THR A 161 1.20 -2.21 22.66
N VAL A 162 2.11 -2.60 23.56
CA VAL A 162 3.49 -2.11 23.61
C VAL A 162 4.45 -3.27 23.83
N PHE A 163 5.49 -3.33 23.02
CA PHE A 163 6.55 -4.33 23.11
C PHE A 163 7.87 -3.71 23.50
N GLU A 164 8.72 -4.49 24.18
CA GLU A 164 10.07 -4.07 24.55
C GLU A 164 10.96 -3.91 23.31
N ASN A 165 11.88 -2.97 23.38
CA ASN A 165 12.94 -2.83 22.39
C ASN A 165 14.10 -3.77 22.74
N LEU A 166 14.00 -5.03 22.28
CA LEU A 166 15.02 -6.06 22.57
C LEU A 166 16.29 -5.89 21.75
N ASN A 167 16.18 -5.33 20.54
CA ASN A 167 17.28 -5.08 19.63
C ASN A 167 17.26 -3.62 19.15
N PRO A 168 18.12 -2.74 19.67
CA PRO A 168 18.19 -1.35 19.20
C PRO A 168 18.54 -1.17 17.72
N SER A 169 19.13 -2.19 17.10
CA SER A 169 19.52 -2.17 15.67
C SER A 169 18.44 -2.74 14.75
N GLU A 170 17.32 -3.19 15.32
CA GLU A 170 16.17 -3.67 14.55
C GLU A 170 15.60 -2.55 13.67
N ALA A 171 15.17 -2.91 12.47
CA ALA A 171 14.38 -2.06 11.59
C ALA A 171 12.95 -2.60 11.48
N LEU A 172 11.98 -1.71 11.40
CA LEU A 172 10.55 -2.04 11.29
C LEU A 172 9.99 -1.46 9.99
N TYR A 173 9.26 -2.25 9.24
CA TYR A 173 8.74 -1.92 7.91
C TYR A 173 7.25 -2.24 7.82
N GLY A 174 6.64 -1.87 6.69
CA GLY A 174 5.25 -2.19 6.41
C GLY A 174 4.32 -1.01 6.64
N LEU A 175 3.19 -1.23 7.30
CA LEU A 175 2.13 -0.26 7.60
C LEU A 175 1.38 0.28 6.37
N GLY A 176 1.63 -0.24 5.16
CA GLY A 176 1.03 0.21 3.92
C GLY A 176 1.88 1.25 3.18
N GLN A 177 1.24 2.22 2.51
CA GLN A 177 1.93 3.32 1.83
C GLN A 177 1.58 4.66 2.45
N HIS A 178 2.58 5.48 2.68
CA HIS A 178 2.46 6.84 3.22
C HIS A 178 3.38 7.78 2.46
N GLN A 179 2.96 9.04 2.28
CA GLN A 179 3.71 10.03 1.49
C GLN A 179 4.75 10.81 2.32
N ALA A 180 5.14 10.27 3.48
CA ALA A 180 6.07 10.92 4.39
C ALA A 180 7.56 10.68 4.06
N ASP A 181 7.86 9.92 3.01
CA ASP A 181 9.22 9.49 2.63
C ASP A 181 9.97 8.78 3.77
N GLU A 182 9.25 7.98 4.56
CA GLU A 182 9.81 7.15 5.63
C GLU A 182 9.93 5.69 5.18
N TRP A 183 11.10 5.11 5.40
CA TRP A 183 11.38 3.71 5.09
C TRP A 183 11.34 2.83 6.33
N ASN A 184 12.11 3.16 7.35
CA ASN A 184 12.22 2.41 8.59
C ASN A 184 11.41 3.10 9.69
N TYR A 185 10.36 2.45 10.17
CA TYR A 185 9.46 2.97 11.19
C TYR A 185 9.97 2.81 12.63
N LYS A 186 11.15 2.25 12.86
CA LYS A 186 11.73 2.17 14.21
C LYS A 186 11.89 3.55 14.82
N GLY A 187 11.24 3.80 15.94
CA GLY A 187 11.23 5.12 16.59
C GLY A 187 10.43 6.20 15.85
N ARG A 188 9.62 5.84 14.87
CA ARG A 188 8.74 6.76 14.13
C ARG A 188 7.29 6.65 14.60
N ASN A 189 6.49 7.64 14.22
CA ASN A 189 5.06 7.68 14.50
C ASN A 189 4.29 7.74 13.18
N GLU A 190 3.28 6.90 13.02
CA GLU A 190 2.41 6.93 11.85
C GLU A 190 0.95 6.78 12.25
N GLU A 191 0.08 7.63 11.68
CA GLU A 191 -1.36 7.52 11.82
C GLU A 191 -1.90 6.63 10.69
N LEU A 192 -2.61 5.57 11.06
CA LEU A 192 -3.13 4.57 10.13
C LEU A 192 -4.62 4.83 9.91
N PHE A 193 -4.92 5.52 8.83
CA PHE A 193 -6.27 5.75 8.32
C PHE A 193 -6.26 5.82 6.81
N GLN A 194 -7.38 5.50 6.19
CA GLN A 194 -7.50 5.55 4.73
C GLN A 194 -7.76 6.98 4.25
N TYR A 195 -7.00 7.39 3.24
CA TYR A 195 -7.13 8.70 2.62
C TYR A 195 -6.60 8.64 1.18
N ASN A 196 -6.94 9.65 0.35
CA ASN A 196 -6.49 9.73 -1.05
C ASN A 196 -4.99 9.65 -1.13
N THR A 197 -4.08 9.38 -0.85
CA THR A 197 -2.61 9.24 -0.90
C THR A 197 -2.04 8.38 0.22
N LYS A 198 -2.94 7.83 1.05
CA LYS A 198 -2.54 6.95 2.15
C LYS A 198 -3.28 5.63 2.06
N VAL A 199 -2.55 4.54 2.16
CA VAL A 199 -3.12 3.21 2.37
C VAL A 199 -2.53 2.65 3.64
N SER A 200 -3.38 2.36 4.61
CA SER A 200 -2.97 1.91 5.94
C SER A 200 -3.24 0.43 6.09
N ILE A 201 -2.19 -0.35 6.34
CA ILE A 201 -2.24 -1.78 6.59
C ILE A 201 -1.61 -2.04 7.95
N PRO A 202 -2.33 -2.50 8.98
CA PRO A 202 -1.80 -2.64 10.33
C PRO A 202 -0.93 -3.92 10.48
N PHE A 203 0.06 -4.06 9.60
CA PHE A 203 1.02 -5.16 9.58
C PHE A 203 2.44 -4.61 9.61
N VAL A 204 3.19 -5.03 10.61
CA VAL A 204 4.59 -4.66 10.84
C VAL A 204 5.47 -5.86 10.56
N VAL A 205 6.55 -5.66 9.80
CA VAL A 205 7.58 -6.65 9.51
C VAL A 205 8.90 -6.20 10.11
N SER A 206 9.51 -7.06 10.88
CA SER A 206 10.80 -6.82 11.54
C SER A 206 11.97 -7.41 10.74
N SER A 207 13.09 -6.67 10.70
CA SER A 207 14.37 -7.18 10.22
C SER A 207 14.88 -8.40 11.00
N ASP A 208 14.38 -8.61 12.23
CA ASP A 208 14.72 -9.76 13.07
C ASP A 208 13.94 -11.04 12.69
N GLY A 209 13.14 -11.00 11.62
CA GLY A 209 12.49 -12.15 11.01
C GLY A 209 11.16 -12.52 11.68
N TYR A 210 10.38 -11.55 12.10
CA TYR A 210 9.02 -11.77 12.54
C TYR A 210 8.07 -10.70 11.97
N GLY A 211 6.77 -10.99 12.00
CA GLY A 211 5.71 -10.04 11.68
C GLY A 211 4.65 -9.98 12.77
N VAL A 212 3.98 -8.82 12.86
CA VAL A 212 2.81 -8.62 13.75
C VAL A 212 1.68 -8.00 12.93
N LEU A 213 0.60 -8.75 12.76
CA LEU A 213 -0.64 -8.26 12.16
C LEU A 213 -1.63 -7.89 13.28
N PHE A 214 -2.06 -6.64 13.32
CA PHE A 214 -3.10 -6.17 14.23
C PHE A 214 -4.46 -6.27 13.52
N ASP A 215 -5.35 -7.10 14.04
CA ASP A 215 -6.70 -7.31 13.47
C ASP A 215 -7.66 -6.27 14.04
N ASN A 216 -7.55 -5.06 13.51
CA ASN A 216 -8.35 -3.91 13.90
C ASN A 216 -8.59 -2.99 12.69
N TYR A 217 -9.80 -2.45 12.56
CA TYR A 217 -10.27 -1.68 11.41
C TYR A 217 -10.48 -0.19 11.71
N SER A 218 -10.30 0.23 12.95
CA SER A 218 -10.43 1.62 13.37
C SER A 218 -9.20 2.45 13.00
N LEU A 219 -9.31 3.76 13.14
CA LEU A 219 -8.12 4.63 13.14
C LEU A 219 -7.12 4.10 14.17
N SER A 220 -5.89 3.89 13.74
CA SER A 220 -4.83 3.37 14.58
C SER A 220 -3.60 4.28 14.55
N ARG A 221 -2.71 4.17 15.52
CA ARG A 221 -1.45 4.90 15.58
C ARG A 221 -0.32 3.96 15.93
N PHE A 222 0.67 3.95 15.09
CA PHE A 222 1.93 3.28 15.35
C PHE A 222 2.87 4.24 16.08
N GLY A 223 3.51 3.77 17.16
CA GLY A 223 4.39 4.57 17.99
C GLY A 223 3.64 5.31 19.12
N ASN A 224 3.76 6.64 19.19
CA ASN A 224 3.07 7.45 20.20
C ASN A 224 1.53 7.40 19.98
N PRO A 225 0.72 7.08 21.00
CA PRO A 225 -0.72 7.02 20.88
C PRO A 225 -1.41 8.38 20.86
N GLU A 226 -0.69 9.46 21.24
CA GLU A 226 -1.28 10.79 21.35
C GLU A 226 -1.43 11.45 19.95
N ASP A 227 -2.42 12.36 19.86
CA ASP A 227 -2.62 13.18 18.65
C ASP A 227 -1.54 14.26 18.55
N TYR A 228 -1.16 14.59 17.32
CA TYR A 228 -0.41 15.82 17.06
C TYR A 228 -1.21 17.03 17.52
N SER A 229 -0.65 17.77 18.47
CA SER A 229 -1.30 18.92 19.11
C SER A 229 -0.94 20.25 18.45
N GLN A 230 -1.84 21.21 18.51
CA GLN A 230 -1.54 22.60 18.14
C GLN A 230 -0.45 23.19 19.02
N LEU A 231 0.36 24.09 18.46
CA LEU A 231 1.57 24.61 19.11
C LEU A 231 1.31 25.20 20.49
N HIS A 232 0.19 25.96 20.67
CA HIS A 232 -0.14 26.58 21.97
C HIS A 232 -0.35 25.60 23.13
N ARG A 233 -0.56 24.33 22.83
CA ARG A 233 -0.72 23.29 23.87
C ARG A 233 0.61 22.75 24.40
N LEU A 234 1.67 22.85 23.60
CA LEU A 234 2.99 22.28 23.91
C LEU A 234 4.05 23.36 24.18
N PHE A 235 3.76 24.60 23.78
CA PHE A 235 4.69 25.71 23.85
C PHE A 235 4.02 26.95 24.42
N THR A 236 4.77 27.73 25.17
CA THR A 236 4.43 29.15 25.38
C THR A 236 4.81 29.90 24.12
N LEU A 237 3.83 30.50 23.46
CA LEU A 237 4.01 31.30 22.24
C LEU A 237 4.17 32.76 22.62
N CYS A 238 5.04 33.49 21.89
CA CYS A 238 5.05 34.95 21.89
C CYS A 238 5.06 35.45 20.45
N ASP A 239 4.39 36.57 20.20
CA ASP A 239 4.40 37.22 18.89
C ASP A 239 5.77 37.90 18.61
N LYS A 240 5.93 38.46 17.41
CA LYS A 240 7.18 39.14 17.02
C LYS A 240 7.58 40.31 17.93
N ASP A 241 6.61 40.88 18.66
CA ASP A 241 6.82 41.99 19.58
C ASP A 241 7.00 41.51 21.04
N GLY A 242 7.07 40.17 21.27
CA GLY A 242 7.28 39.55 22.55
C GLY A 242 6.03 39.39 23.40
N LYS A 243 4.83 39.68 22.91
CA LYS A 243 3.59 39.55 23.65
C LYS A 243 3.12 38.07 23.68
N PRO A 244 2.88 37.49 24.88
CA PRO A 244 2.57 36.09 25.00
C PRO A 244 1.20 35.69 24.46
N GLY A 245 1.03 34.39 24.12
CA GLY A 245 -0.22 33.72 23.78
C GLY A 245 -0.45 33.48 22.30
N ALA A 246 0.37 33.99 21.39
CA ALA A 246 0.23 33.75 19.96
C ALA A 246 1.51 34.08 19.18
N LEU A 247 1.59 33.64 17.94
CA LEU A 247 2.54 34.12 16.92
C LEU A 247 1.93 35.30 16.17
N THR A 248 2.74 36.06 15.42
CA THR A 248 2.26 37.06 14.43
C THR A 248 2.08 36.40 13.08
N GLY A 249 0.90 36.39 12.52
CA GLY A 249 0.60 36.03 11.13
C GLY A 249 0.48 37.27 10.26
N THR A 250 1.32 37.40 9.25
CA THR A 250 1.27 38.49 8.25
C THR A 250 0.84 37.89 6.92
N TYR A 251 -0.29 38.37 6.38
CA TYR A 251 -0.88 37.92 5.14
C TYR A 251 -0.82 39.04 4.12
N THR A 252 -0.25 38.77 2.97
CA THR A 252 -0.14 39.72 1.85
C THR A 252 -0.75 39.09 0.61
N SER A 253 -1.74 39.71 0.01
CA SER A 253 -2.38 39.21 -1.21
C SER A 253 -2.46 40.34 -2.26
N PRO A 254 -2.35 40.02 -3.56
CA PRO A 254 -2.43 41.01 -4.63
C PRO A 254 -3.73 41.80 -4.56
N GLY A 255 -3.64 43.14 -4.54
CA GLY A 255 -4.79 44.05 -4.53
C GLY A 255 -5.51 44.19 -3.18
N ALA A 256 -4.97 43.58 -2.11
CA ALA A 256 -5.52 43.75 -0.75
C ALA A 256 -4.50 44.43 0.18
N GLU A 257 -4.98 45.06 1.23
CA GLU A 257 -4.13 45.57 2.31
C GLU A 257 -3.50 44.39 3.07
N THR A 258 -2.26 44.59 3.55
CA THR A 258 -1.60 43.58 4.38
C THR A 258 -2.37 43.37 5.67
N LEU A 259 -2.77 42.13 5.92
CA LEU A 259 -3.49 41.76 7.13
C LEU A 259 -2.49 41.20 8.16
N VAL A 260 -2.48 41.74 9.36
CA VAL A 260 -1.67 41.27 10.48
C VAL A 260 -2.59 40.73 11.57
N ARG A 261 -2.37 39.51 12.01
CA ARG A 261 -3.17 38.81 13.04
C ARG A 261 -2.27 38.17 14.08
N ARG A 262 -2.85 37.94 15.25
CA ARG A 262 -2.28 37.08 16.27
C ARG A 262 -2.85 35.68 16.11
N GLU A 263 -1.97 34.67 15.94
CA GLU A 263 -2.34 33.27 15.68
C GLU A 263 -1.82 32.39 16.80
N ASP A 264 -2.72 31.81 17.60
CA ASP A 264 -2.39 30.85 18.65
C ASP A 264 -2.16 29.43 18.08
N SER A 265 -2.57 29.21 16.85
CA SER A 265 -2.43 27.96 16.13
C SER A 265 -2.34 28.22 14.64
N ILE A 266 -1.64 27.35 13.90
CA ILE A 266 -1.62 27.38 12.44
C ILE A 266 -2.57 26.28 11.99
N TYR A 267 -3.74 26.65 11.47
CA TYR A 267 -4.85 25.74 11.26
C TYR A 267 -5.72 26.13 10.05
N PHE A 268 -5.15 25.98 8.86
CA PHE A 268 -5.88 25.94 7.60
C PHE A 268 -5.80 24.52 7.01
N GLU A 269 -6.06 23.51 7.84
CA GLU A 269 -5.83 22.10 7.50
C GLU A 269 -6.99 21.49 6.73
N ASN A 270 -8.17 22.10 6.78
CA ASN A 270 -9.34 21.66 6.04
C ASN A 270 -10.18 22.85 5.55
N LEU A 271 -11.02 22.57 4.54
CA LEU A 271 -11.83 23.58 3.85
C LEU A 271 -12.84 24.33 4.72
N LYS A 272 -13.24 23.74 5.82
CA LYS A 272 -14.22 24.33 6.75
C LYS A 272 -13.57 24.99 7.97
N SER A 273 -12.29 25.29 7.91
CA SER A 273 -11.61 25.95 9.01
C SER A 273 -12.31 27.25 9.39
N ALA A 274 -12.58 27.41 10.69
CA ALA A 274 -13.15 28.64 11.27
C ALA A 274 -12.22 29.85 11.11
N ARG A 275 -10.97 29.61 10.69
CA ARG A 275 -9.96 30.64 10.41
C ARG A 275 -9.94 31.12 8.98
N ASN A 276 -10.86 30.64 8.16
CA ASN A 276 -11.02 31.15 6.81
C ASN A 276 -11.16 32.68 6.86
N LEU A 277 -10.46 33.35 5.95
CA LEU A 277 -10.46 34.81 5.86
C LEU A 277 -11.48 35.25 4.79
N PRO A 278 -12.76 35.43 5.14
CA PRO A 278 -13.76 35.85 4.16
C PRO A 278 -13.32 37.18 3.55
N LYS A 279 -13.41 37.30 2.25
CA LYS A 279 -13.01 38.49 1.44
C LYS A 279 -11.47 38.63 1.26
N TYR A 280 -10.67 37.68 1.67
CA TYR A 280 -9.22 37.66 1.44
C TYR A 280 -8.84 36.48 0.54
N ASP A 281 -8.13 36.76 -0.54
CA ASP A 281 -7.71 35.71 -1.47
C ASP A 281 -6.48 35.03 -0.93
N LEU A 282 -6.73 34.04 -0.06
CA LEU A 282 -5.67 33.27 0.58
C LEU A 282 -4.91 32.40 -0.43
N ALA A 283 -5.56 31.95 -1.49
CA ALA A 283 -4.96 31.11 -2.50
C ALA A 283 -3.79 31.80 -3.25
N ARG A 284 -3.82 33.13 -3.35
CA ARG A 284 -2.75 33.93 -3.96
C ARG A 284 -1.92 34.73 -2.95
N ALA A 285 -2.06 34.42 -1.66
CA ALA A 285 -1.36 35.13 -0.61
C ALA A 285 0.10 34.64 -0.45
N SER A 286 0.90 35.51 0.14
CA SER A 286 2.15 35.17 0.82
C SER A 286 1.92 35.34 2.31
N VAL A 287 2.20 34.31 3.09
CA VAL A 287 1.91 34.30 4.53
C VAL A 287 3.20 34.05 5.30
N VAL A 288 3.41 34.83 6.34
CA VAL A 288 4.55 34.66 7.24
C VAL A 288 4.04 34.58 8.68
N TYR A 289 4.39 33.50 9.40
CA TYR A 289 4.18 33.42 10.84
C TYR A 289 5.53 33.63 11.55
N GLU A 290 5.55 34.53 12.53
CA GLU A 290 6.77 34.92 13.24
C GLU A 290 6.52 35.06 14.74
N GLY A 291 7.53 34.74 15.52
CA GLY A 291 7.51 34.89 16.97
C GLY A 291 8.50 33.96 17.66
N THR A 292 8.18 33.55 18.87
CA THR A 292 8.98 32.55 19.61
C THR A 292 8.11 31.42 20.13
N ILE A 293 8.72 30.25 20.21
CA ILE A 293 8.17 29.09 20.92
C ILE A 293 9.07 28.75 22.10
N THR A 294 8.46 28.54 23.27
CA THR A 294 9.17 28.11 24.47
C THR A 294 8.58 26.76 24.89
N PRO A 295 9.30 25.63 24.73
CA PRO A 295 8.77 24.32 25.02
C PRO A 295 8.52 24.12 26.51
N LEU A 296 7.47 23.37 26.86
CA LEU A 296 7.12 23.03 28.22
C LEU A 296 7.97 21.87 28.79
N LYS A 297 8.49 21.02 27.90
CA LYS A 297 9.40 19.90 28.24
C LYS A 297 10.63 19.93 27.35
N SER A 298 11.73 19.35 27.84
CA SER A 298 12.93 19.12 27.02
C SER A 298 12.82 17.79 26.27
N GLY A 299 13.34 17.75 25.04
CA GLY A 299 13.44 16.50 24.26
C GLY A 299 13.22 16.72 22.77
N GLU A 300 13.08 15.62 22.05
CA GLU A 300 12.86 15.60 20.60
C GLU A 300 11.39 15.83 20.31
N TYR A 301 11.03 17.03 19.88
CA TYR A 301 9.70 17.34 19.38
C TYR A 301 9.57 16.86 17.93
N ARG A 302 8.49 16.12 17.64
CA ARG A 302 8.15 15.66 16.30
C ARG A 302 7.04 16.52 15.75
N PHE A 303 7.29 17.14 14.61
CA PHE A 303 6.33 18.03 13.96
C PHE A 303 5.70 17.31 12.77
N SER A 304 4.43 17.59 12.55
CA SER A 304 3.68 17.24 11.34
C SER A 304 3.07 18.51 10.78
N HIS A 305 3.22 18.72 9.48
CA HIS A 305 2.65 19.87 8.82
C HIS A 305 1.96 19.50 7.51
N TYR A 306 0.91 20.23 7.23
CA TYR A 306 0.08 20.11 6.03
C TYR A 306 0.10 21.46 5.32
N TYR A 307 0.30 21.45 4.02
CA TYR A 307 0.33 22.70 3.26
C TYR A 307 0.02 22.44 1.78
N SER A 308 -0.49 23.47 1.12
CA SER A 308 -0.55 23.59 -0.33
C SER A 308 0.48 24.62 -0.79
N GLY A 309 0.97 24.47 -2.00
CA GLY A 309 2.01 25.33 -2.54
C GLY A 309 3.37 25.04 -1.92
N TYR A 310 4.02 26.06 -1.36
CA TYR A 310 5.40 26.01 -0.85
C TYR A 310 5.48 26.48 0.58
N GLN A 311 6.34 25.83 1.36
CA GLN A 311 6.56 26.17 2.75
C GLN A 311 8.03 26.08 3.13
N LYS A 312 8.47 27.04 3.95
CA LYS A 312 9.77 27.05 4.63
C LYS A 312 9.53 27.23 6.12
N ILE A 313 10.20 26.44 6.94
CA ILE A 313 10.11 26.53 8.40
C ILE A 313 11.52 26.69 8.97
N PHE A 314 11.69 27.72 9.80
CA PHE A 314 12.93 28.00 10.50
C PHE A 314 12.67 27.97 12.01
N ILE A 315 13.50 27.26 12.75
CA ILE A 315 13.54 27.27 14.20
C ILE A 315 14.97 27.60 14.64
N ASP A 316 15.13 28.57 15.53
CA ASP A 316 16.43 29.08 15.97
C ASP A 316 17.32 29.55 14.79
N GLY A 317 16.71 30.14 13.80
CA GLY A 317 17.36 30.60 12.58
C GLY A 317 17.84 29.50 11.61
N LYS A 318 17.66 28.24 11.95
CA LYS A 318 18.03 27.10 11.11
C LYS A 318 16.81 26.64 10.31
N SER A 319 17.00 26.36 9.02
CA SER A 319 15.98 25.73 8.21
C SER A 319 15.75 24.30 8.69
N VAL A 320 14.54 24.00 9.14
CA VAL A 320 14.13 22.64 9.54
C VAL A 320 13.27 21.99 8.48
N TYR A 321 12.66 22.79 7.60
CA TYR A 321 11.94 22.33 6.44
C TYR A 321 11.94 23.40 5.34
N THR A 322 12.27 23.00 4.12
CA THR A 322 12.17 23.82 2.91
C THR A 322 11.67 22.92 1.78
N GLU A 323 10.55 23.29 1.19
CA GLU A 323 10.14 22.76 -0.11
C GLU A 323 10.56 23.78 -1.18
N ASP A 324 11.38 23.34 -2.08
CA ASP A 324 12.06 24.14 -3.06
C ASP A 324 11.90 23.46 -4.44
N LEU A 325 11.90 24.20 -5.51
CA LEU A 325 11.79 23.72 -6.87
C LEU A 325 13.15 23.34 -7.47
N GLN A 326 13.90 22.48 -6.80
CA GLN A 326 15.17 21.97 -7.31
C GLN A 326 16.14 23.09 -7.71
N GLY A 327 16.26 24.11 -6.84
CA GLY A 327 17.17 25.23 -7.05
C GLY A 327 16.65 26.35 -7.95
N LYS A 328 15.43 26.27 -8.43
CA LYS A 328 14.79 27.35 -9.20
C LYS A 328 14.21 28.47 -8.34
N GLY A 329 14.30 28.35 -7.02
CA GLY A 329 13.66 29.26 -6.09
C GLY A 329 12.12 29.13 -6.10
N THR A 330 11.52 29.56 -5.02
CA THR A 330 10.09 29.44 -4.82
C THR A 330 9.36 30.70 -5.27
N ASP A 331 9.29 30.98 -6.55
CA ASP A 331 8.34 31.95 -7.02
C ASP A 331 6.96 31.26 -7.21
N ALA A 332 6.26 31.12 -6.10
CA ALA A 332 4.99 30.43 -6.03
C ALA A 332 3.89 31.07 -6.90
N GLN A 333 4.11 32.27 -7.42
CA GLN A 333 3.14 32.93 -8.31
C GLN A 333 3.01 32.25 -9.67
N GLU A 334 4.05 31.55 -10.10
CA GLU A 334 4.08 30.84 -11.38
C GLU A 334 3.74 29.36 -11.24
N ILE A 335 3.50 28.87 -10.03
CA ILE A 335 3.35 27.46 -9.71
C ILE A 335 1.94 27.20 -9.22
N TRP A 336 1.35 26.15 -9.73
CA TRP A 336 0.04 25.70 -9.32
C TRP A 336 0.02 24.19 -9.08
N ARG A 337 -0.75 23.78 -8.06
CA ARG A 337 -1.08 22.38 -7.78
C ARG A 337 -2.44 22.31 -7.12
N THR A 338 -3.09 21.15 -7.19
CA THR A 338 -4.34 20.92 -6.48
C THR A 338 -4.08 20.82 -4.98
N ALA A 339 -4.82 21.58 -4.21
CA ALA A 339 -4.67 21.67 -2.76
C ALA A 339 -5.65 20.79 -1.98
N TRP A 340 -6.54 20.10 -2.65
CA TRP A 340 -7.53 19.20 -2.02
C TRP A 340 -6.90 17.90 -1.46
N ASN A 341 -5.63 17.71 -1.70
CA ASN A 341 -4.85 16.58 -1.25
C ASN A 341 -3.52 17.02 -0.62
N PRO A 342 -3.55 17.65 0.56
CA PRO A 342 -2.35 18.19 1.19
C PRO A 342 -1.40 17.06 1.62
N ASN A 343 -0.15 17.20 1.26
CA ASN A 343 0.89 16.29 1.72
C ASN A 343 1.22 16.55 3.19
N ALA A 344 1.11 15.53 4.03
CA ALA A 344 1.72 15.57 5.35
C ALA A 344 3.23 15.37 5.22
N ARG A 345 3.99 16.24 5.88
CA ARG A 345 5.45 16.13 6.02
C ARG A 345 5.81 16.12 7.51
N LYS A 346 6.91 15.49 7.83
CA LYS A 346 7.37 15.34 9.21
C LYS A 346 8.81 15.77 9.34
N PHE A 347 9.13 16.41 10.45
CA PHE A 347 10.50 16.72 10.85
C PHE A 347 10.61 16.70 12.38
N SER A 348 11.82 16.63 12.90
CA SER A 348 12.08 16.61 14.35
C SER A 348 13.11 17.65 14.73
N VAL A 349 12.92 18.23 15.93
CA VAL A 349 13.86 19.21 16.50
C VAL A 349 14.02 18.96 17.99
N HIS A 350 15.25 18.88 18.48
CA HIS A 350 15.52 18.82 19.92
C HIS A 350 15.41 20.22 20.54
N LEU A 351 14.55 20.39 21.52
CA LEU A 351 14.30 21.66 22.22
C LEU A 351 14.42 21.50 23.74
N GLU A 352 14.86 22.56 24.42
CA GLU A 352 15.07 22.60 25.87
C GLU A 352 13.93 23.34 26.57
N ALA A 353 13.33 22.76 27.61
CA ALA A 353 12.26 23.37 28.38
C ALA A 353 12.64 24.77 28.91
N GLY A 354 11.73 25.73 28.77
CA GLY A 354 11.93 27.09 29.22
C GLY A 354 12.85 27.96 28.37
N LYS A 355 13.53 27.41 27.38
CA LYS A 355 14.35 28.20 26.43
C LYS A 355 13.48 28.65 25.25
N SER A 356 13.52 29.95 24.96
CA SER A 356 12.78 30.53 23.85
C SER A 356 13.54 30.37 22.54
N TYR A 357 12.88 29.86 21.51
CA TYR A 357 13.40 29.66 20.18
C TYR A 357 12.63 30.53 19.19
N PRO A 358 13.27 31.41 18.41
CA PRO A 358 12.63 32.09 17.29
C PRO A 358 12.06 31.07 16.32
N ILE A 359 10.80 31.25 15.89
CA ILE A 359 10.18 30.49 14.83
C ILE A 359 9.75 31.42 13.71
N ARG A 360 9.99 31.00 12.46
CA ARG A 360 9.51 31.68 11.26
C ARG A 360 9.02 30.64 10.26
N ILE A 361 7.81 30.82 9.76
CA ILE A 361 7.19 29.97 8.77
C ILE A 361 6.77 30.84 7.60
N GLU A 362 7.27 30.54 6.42
CA GLU A 362 6.92 31.18 5.17
C GLU A 362 6.06 30.22 4.37
N TRP A 363 4.86 30.62 3.99
CA TRP A 363 3.92 29.83 3.23
C TRP A 363 3.39 30.61 2.04
N LYS A 364 3.46 30.00 0.85
CA LYS A 364 2.91 30.53 -0.38
C LYS A 364 1.97 29.50 -0.99
N PRO A 365 0.66 29.63 -0.84
CA PRO A 365 -0.32 28.89 -1.65
C PRO A 365 -0.10 29.14 -3.13
N ASP A 366 -0.54 28.23 -3.97
CA ASP A 366 -0.22 28.20 -5.39
C ASP A 366 -1.42 28.47 -6.32
N GLY A 367 -2.45 29.11 -5.80
CA GLY A 367 -3.63 29.48 -6.57
C GLY A 367 -4.81 28.51 -6.47
N GLY A 368 -4.63 27.36 -5.82
CA GLY A 368 -5.68 26.40 -5.53
C GLY A 368 -6.31 26.60 -4.14
N GLU A 369 -6.88 25.55 -3.59
CA GLU A 369 -7.36 25.57 -2.20
C GLU A 369 -6.20 25.73 -1.23
N ALA A 370 -6.34 26.60 -0.26
CA ALA A 370 -5.27 26.94 0.66
C ALA A 370 -5.29 26.07 1.93
N TYR A 371 -4.24 25.31 2.12
CA TYR A 371 -4.01 24.48 3.31
C TYR A 371 -2.72 24.88 3.98
N CYS A 372 -2.74 25.06 5.28
CA CYS A 372 -1.53 25.20 6.08
C CYS A 372 -1.85 24.83 7.52
N GLY A 373 -1.14 23.83 8.04
CA GLY A 373 -1.23 23.44 9.44
C GLY A 373 0.12 23.00 9.96
N LEU A 374 0.39 23.32 11.21
CA LEU A 374 1.58 22.84 11.92
C LEU A 374 1.18 22.36 13.32
N ARG A 375 1.47 21.10 13.58
CA ARG A 375 1.23 20.42 14.86
C ARG A 375 2.51 19.77 15.36
N ALA A 376 2.55 19.43 16.61
CA ALA A 376 3.68 18.73 17.20
C ALA A 376 3.23 17.64 18.18
N LEU A 377 4.09 16.64 18.36
CA LEU A 377 4.01 15.66 19.43
C LEU A 377 4.97 16.06 20.56
N GLU A 378 4.48 15.92 21.79
CA GLU A 378 5.28 16.08 22.98
C GLU A 378 6.40 15.02 23.01
N PRO A 379 7.61 15.37 23.47
CA PRO A 379 8.70 14.41 23.59
C PRO A 379 8.35 13.28 24.56
N VAL A 380 8.66 12.07 24.17
CA VAL A 380 8.71 10.89 25.05
C VAL A 380 10.17 10.46 25.22
N GLY A 381 10.47 9.67 26.25
CA GLY A 381 11.84 9.16 26.44
C GLY A 381 12.30 8.30 25.24
N ASP A 382 13.57 8.40 24.89
CA ASP A 382 14.14 7.67 23.73
C ASP A 382 13.87 6.16 23.80
N ALA A 383 13.99 5.57 25.00
CA ALA A 383 13.71 4.15 25.19
C ALA A 383 12.25 3.79 24.89
N GLU A 384 11.32 4.67 25.24
CA GLU A 384 9.89 4.47 24.95
C GLU A 384 9.60 4.68 23.47
N GLN A 385 10.21 5.70 22.85
CA GLN A 385 10.03 6.00 21.44
C GLN A 385 10.51 4.86 20.52
N GLN A 386 11.53 4.11 20.93
CA GLN A 386 12.07 2.97 20.17
C GLN A 386 11.24 1.69 20.30
N ARG A 387 10.21 1.67 21.15
CA ARG A 387 9.34 0.51 21.32
C ARG A 387 8.37 0.38 20.13
N LEU A 388 8.11 -0.86 19.73
CA LEU A 388 6.97 -1.15 18.87
C LEU A 388 5.70 -0.95 19.70
N SER A 389 4.83 -0.05 19.27
CA SER A 389 3.57 0.25 19.94
C SER A 389 2.47 0.46 18.90
N MET A 390 1.28 -0.10 19.17
CA MET A 390 0.09 0.11 18.36
C MET A 390 -1.06 0.55 19.27
N TYR A 391 -1.65 1.68 18.94
CA TYR A 391 -2.91 2.18 19.46
C TYR A 391 -4.01 1.97 18.44
N SER A 392 -5.19 1.54 18.87
CA SER A 392 -6.40 1.49 18.04
C SER A 392 -7.52 2.24 18.73
N GLU A 393 -8.25 3.09 18.00
CA GLU A 393 -9.22 4.01 18.58
C GLU A 393 -10.45 3.30 19.12
N MET A 394 -10.98 2.33 18.38
CA MET A 394 -12.13 1.55 18.79
C MET A 394 -12.00 0.09 18.39
N ALA A 395 -12.25 -0.78 19.35
CA ALA A 395 -12.34 -2.22 19.15
C ALA A 395 -13.25 -2.86 20.21
N GLN A 396 -13.79 -4.02 19.90
CA GLN A 396 -14.54 -4.81 20.90
C GLN A 396 -13.62 -5.65 21.78
N GLN A 397 -12.45 -5.98 21.26
CA GLN A 397 -11.35 -6.67 21.93
C GLN A 397 -10.04 -6.34 21.18
N LEU A 398 -8.91 -6.63 21.79
CA LEU A 398 -7.60 -6.49 21.18
C LEU A 398 -7.21 -7.84 20.57
N ASP A 399 -6.82 -7.82 19.29
CA ASP A 399 -6.31 -8.98 18.59
C ASP A 399 -5.04 -8.63 17.79
N TYR A 400 -4.00 -9.46 17.93
CA TYR A 400 -2.88 -9.46 17.02
C TYR A 400 -2.37 -10.87 16.74
N TYR A 401 -1.74 -11.03 15.59
CA TYR A 401 -1.12 -12.28 15.16
C TYR A 401 0.40 -12.09 15.12
N PHE A 402 1.11 -12.91 15.89
CA PHE A 402 2.56 -13.04 15.79
C PHE A 402 2.89 -14.09 14.74
N ILE A 403 3.78 -13.75 13.80
CA ILE A 403 4.23 -14.60 12.71
C ILE A 403 5.74 -14.75 12.80
N LEU A 404 6.24 -15.96 13.05
CA LEU A 404 7.66 -16.24 13.04
C LEU A 404 8.11 -16.61 11.61
N GLY A 405 9.07 -15.87 11.05
CA GLY A 405 9.76 -16.24 9.84
C GLY A 405 10.81 -17.31 10.10
N GLN A 406 10.99 -18.19 9.14
CA GLN A 406 12.03 -19.21 9.15
C GLN A 406 12.97 -18.98 7.98
N HIS A 407 14.21 -19.41 8.13
CA HIS A 407 15.13 -19.40 7.01
C HIS A 407 14.74 -20.52 6.04
N PRO A 408 14.25 -20.19 4.84
CA PRO A 408 13.89 -21.18 3.85
C PRO A 408 15.12 -21.91 3.30
N ALA A 409 14.88 -23.09 2.75
CA ALA A 409 15.92 -23.87 2.10
C ALA A 409 16.23 -23.38 0.66
N ASP A 410 15.37 -22.55 0.10
CA ASP A 410 15.46 -21.98 -1.25
C ASP A 410 16.34 -20.74 -1.26
N ALA A 411 17.29 -20.66 -2.19
CA ALA A 411 18.22 -19.54 -2.33
C ALA A 411 17.56 -18.22 -2.73
N ASN A 412 16.33 -18.24 -3.29
CA ASN A 412 15.60 -17.07 -3.75
C ASN A 412 14.58 -16.54 -2.73
N HIS A 413 14.45 -17.16 -1.55
CA HIS A 413 13.57 -16.74 -0.49
C HIS A 413 14.36 -16.33 0.75
N SER A 414 13.81 -15.40 1.52
CA SER A 414 14.40 -14.93 2.78
C SER A 414 13.48 -15.21 3.97
N VAL A 415 13.98 -14.93 5.17
CA VAL A 415 13.16 -14.96 6.37
C VAL A 415 11.97 -14.00 6.30
N VAL A 416 12.10 -12.87 5.58
CA VAL A 416 11.02 -11.89 5.37
C VAL A 416 9.98 -12.44 4.39
N ASP A 417 10.39 -13.16 3.36
CA ASP A 417 9.44 -13.84 2.46
C ASP A 417 8.58 -14.85 3.23
N ASP A 418 9.18 -15.56 4.18
CA ASP A 418 8.44 -16.52 5.00
C ASP A 418 7.48 -15.83 6.00
N VAL A 419 7.82 -14.65 6.51
CA VAL A 419 6.89 -13.80 7.28
C VAL A 419 5.70 -13.39 6.41
N ILE A 420 5.93 -12.96 5.16
CA ILE A 420 4.88 -12.59 4.22
C ILE A 420 4.03 -13.81 3.83
N ALA A 421 4.63 -14.97 3.66
CA ALA A 421 3.91 -16.22 3.43
C ALA A 421 2.98 -16.55 4.61
N GLY A 422 3.44 -16.34 5.83
CA GLY A 422 2.60 -16.48 7.04
C GLY A 422 1.44 -15.47 7.07
N TYR A 423 1.70 -14.23 6.67
CA TYR A 423 0.65 -13.22 6.52
C TYR A 423 -0.39 -13.65 5.47
N ARG A 424 0.03 -14.12 4.29
CA ARG A 424 -0.89 -14.56 3.24
C ARG A 424 -1.61 -15.87 3.58
N GLN A 425 -1.01 -16.70 4.40
CA GLN A 425 -1.68 -17.87 4.99
C GLN A 425 -2.86 -17.44 5.88
N LEU A 426 -2.71 -16.35 6.63
CA LEU A 426 -3.79 -15.77 7.44
C LEU A 426 -4.83 -15.04 6.60
N THR A 427 -4.41 -14.28 5.60
CA THR A 427 -5.25 -13.27 4.93
C THR A 427 -5.69 -13.67 3.52
N GLY A 428 -5.26 -14.81 3.05
CA GLY A 428 -5.54 -15.32 1.70
C GLY A 428 -4.43 -15.05 0.70
N LYS A 429 -4.29 -15.96 -0.26
CA LYS A 429 -3.28 -15.89 -1.31
C LYS A 429 -3.58 -14.76 -2.30
N ALA A 430 -2.50 -14.15 -2.80
CA ALA A 430 -2.61 -13.24 -3.94
C ALA A 430 -2.93 -14.03 -5.21
N GLN A 431 -3.73 -13.44 -6.10
CA GLN A 431 -4.10 -14.06 -7.37
C GLN A 431 -2.99 -13.88 -8.42
N ILE A 432 -2.92 -14.79 -9.41
CA ILE A 432 -2.15 -14.52 -10.63
C ILE A 432 -2.95 -13.54 -11.47
N MET A 433 -2.42 -12.36 -11.65
CA MET A 433 -3.07 -11.33 -12.47
C MET A 433 -3.17 -11.74 -13.94
N PRO A 434 -4.14 -11.23 -14.72
CA PRO A 434 -4.13 -11.43 -16.15
C PRO A 434 -2.82 -10.93 -16.78
N GLU A 435 -2.29 -11.65 -17.75
CA GLU A 435 -0.97 -11.35 -18.32
C GLU A 435 -0.90 -9.94 -18.93
N TRP A 436 -1.99 -9.47 -19.55
CA TRP A 436 -2.08 -8.12 -20.11
C TRP A 436 -1.95 -7.00 -19.05
N LEU A 437 -2.24 -7.28 -17.77
CA LEU A 437 -1.99 -6.32 -16.70
C LEU A 437 -0.51 -5.93 -16.61
N LEU A 438 0.37 -6.88 -16.85
CA LEU A 438 1.81 -6.70 -16.71
C LEU A 438 2.43 -5.93 -17.88
N GLY A 439 1.67 -5.66 -18.95
CA GLY A 439 2.02 -4.75 -20.04
C GLY A 439 1.90 -3.29 -19.62
N TYR A 440 1.77 -2.41 -20.61
CA TYR A 440 1.67 -0.97 -20.41
C TYR A 440 0.22 -0.48 -20.39
N TRP A 441 -0.05 0.49 -19.51
CA TRP A 441 -1.35 1.13 -19.31
C TRP A 441 -1.28 2.61 -19.64
N GLN A 442 -2.03 3.04 -20.64
CA GLN A 442 -2.23 4.45 -20.95
C GLN A 442 -3.49 4.97 -20.28
N SER A 443 -3.33 5.98 -19.46
CA SER A 443 -4.43 6.67 -18.79
C SER A 443 -4.16 8.17 -18.74
N ARG A 444 -5.19 8.96 -18.62
CA ARG A 444 -5.13 10.40 -18.32
C ARG A 444 -6.45 10.89 -17.70
N GLU A 445 -6.43 11.94 -16.96
CA GLU A 445 -7.61 12.71 -16.60
C GLU A 445 -7.84 13.80 -17.67
N ARG A 446 -8.74 13.60 -18.64
CA ARG A 446 -9.42 12.38 -19.03
C ARG A 446 -9.67 12.38 -20.55
N TYR A 447 -10.00 11.26 -21.12
CA TYR A 447 -10.56 11.19 -22.47
C TYR A 447 -12.01 11.63 -22.41
N LYS A 448 -12.33 12.73 -23.09
CA LYS A 448 -13.66 13.37 -23.00
C LYS A 448 -14.67 12.81 -23.98
N THR A 449 -14.20 12.18 -25.04
CA THR A 449 -15.04 11.63 -26.12
C THR A 449 -14.56 10.26 -26.55
N GLN A 450 -15.46 9.53 -27.23
CA GLN A 450 -15.17 8.25 -27.88
C GLN A 450 -13.98 8.35 -28.84
N ASP A 451 -13.91 9.44 -29.60
CA ASP A 451 -12.83 9.60 -30.58
C ASP A 451 -11.48 9.85 -29.90
N GLU A 452 -11.43 10.64 -28.83
CA GLU A 452 -10.17 10.89 -28.12
C GLU A 452 -9.52 9.60 -27.59
N ILE A 453 -10.29 8.67 -27.01
CA ILE A 453 -9.75 7.42 -26.48
C ILE A 453 -9.32 6.48 -27.61
N LEU A 454 -10.10 6.42 -28.70
CA LEU A 454 -9.76 5.61 -29.86
C LEU A 454 -8.53 6.15 -30.61
N ASP A 455 -8.41 7.47 -30.74
CA ASP A 455 -7.27 8.12 -31.40
C ASP A 455 -5.97 7.95 -30.59
N ALA A 456 -6.06 7.99 -29.28
CA ALA A 456 -4.91 7.67 -28.43
C ALA A 456 -4.41 6.23 -28.68
N LEU A 457 -5.29 5.24 -28.67
CA LEU A 457 -4.92 3.85 -28.93
C LEU A 457 -4.40 3.64 -30.37
N ARG A 458 -5.06 4.24 -31.37
CA ARG A 458 -4.58 4.24 -32.78
C ARG A 458 -3.19 4.85 -32.88
N GLY A 459 -2.92 5.91 -32.10
CA GLY A 459 -1.61 6.57 -32.04
C GLY A 459 -0.50 5.63 -31.60
N PHE A 460 -0.74 4.76 -30.62
CA PHE A 460 0.21 3.71 -30.22
C PHE A 460 0.42 2.69 -31.36
N ARG A 461 -0.65 2.17 -31.93
CA ARG A 461 -0.56 1.15 -33.00
C ARG A 461 0.14 1.69 -34.25
N GLN A 462 -0.16 2.92 -34.66
CA GLN A 462 0.48 3.57 -35.82
C GLN A 462 1.99 3.79 -35.63
N ARG A 463 2.44 3.93 -34.41
CA ARG A 463 3.85 4.10 -34.06
C ARG A 463 4.53 2.80 -33.64
N HIS A 464 3.81 1.69 -33.70
CA HIS A 464 4.30 0.39 -33.26
C HIS A 464 4.79 0.39 -31.80
N LEU A 465 4.14 1.18 -30.93
CA LEU A 465 4.46 1.26 -29.52
C LEU A 465 3.68 0.22 -28.73
N PRO A 466 4.33 -0.44 -27.76
CA PRO A 466 3.65 -1.40 -26.91
C PRO A 466 2.57 -0.76 -26.04
N ILE A 467 1.38 -1.38 -26.02
CA ILE A 467 0.29 -1.06 -25.11
C ILE A 467 -0.69 -2.22 -25.04
N ASP A 468 -1.14 -2.57 -23.83
CA ASP A 468 -2.20 -3.54 -23.61
C ASP A 468 -3.51 -2.88 -23.17
N ASN A 469 -3.45 -1.77 -22.43
CA ASN A 469 -4.63 -1.27 -21.73
C ASN A 469 -4.80 0.23 -21.92
N ILE A 470 -6.05 0.64 -22.15
CA ILE A 470 -6.44 2.04 -22.12
C ILE A 470 -7.54 2.25 -21.06
N VAL A 471 -7.59 3.44 -20.45
CA VAL A 471 -8.43 3.68 -19.29
C VAL A 471 -9.47 4.75 -19.56
N MET A 472 -10.73 4.43 -19.28
CA MET A 472 -11.83 5.39 -19.20
C MET A 472 -11.94 5.90 -17.76
N ASP A 473 -11.56 7.14 -17.57
CA ASP A 473 -11.61 7.81 -16.28
C ASP A 473 -13.02 8.33 -15.98
N TRP A 474 -13.22 8.97 -14.81
CA TRP A 474 -14.48 9.50 -14.34
C TRP A 474 -15.13 10.49 -15.32
N ASN A 475 -16.39 10.88 -15.08
CA ASN A 475 -17.17 11.85 -15.87
C ASN A 475 -17.40 11.41 -17.33
N TYR A 476 -17.64 10.12 -17.55
CA TYR A 476 -18.11 9.61 -18.86
C TYR A 476 -19.65 9.72 -19.00
N TRP A 477 -20.36 10.03 -17.92
CA TRP A 477 -21.80 10.15 -17.81
C TRP A 477 -22.30 11.57 -18.14
N THR A 478 -23.62 11.75 -18.21
CA THR A 478 -24.25 13.10 -18.30
C THR A 478 -24.08 13.83 -16.97
N PRO A 479 -24.07 15.19 -16.96
CA PRO A 479 -23.61 15.97 -15.80
C PRO A 479 -24.24 15.63 -14.44
N ASP A 480 -25.53 15.22 -14.42
CA ASP A 480 -26.30 14.92 -13.22
C ASP A 480 -26.46 13.41 -12.93
N SER A 481 -25.66 12.56 -13.56
CA SER A 481 -25.89 11.12 -13.59
C SER A 481 -24.73 10.29 -13.02
N TRP A 482 -23.94 10.85 -12.10
CA TRP A 482 -22.91 10.04 -11.41
C TRP A 482 -23.54 8.87 -10.65
N GLY A 483 -23.06 7.65 -10.90
CA GLY A 483 -23.60 6.41 -10.33
C GLY A 483 -24.67 5.73 -11.19
N ALA A 484 -25.09 6.32 -12.34
CA ALA A 484 -25.91 5.61 -13.32
C ALA A 484 -25.13 4.52 -14.07
N PHE A 485 -23.79 4.63 -14.12
CA PHE A 485 -22.89 3.76 -14.90
C PHE A 485 -23.20 3.75 -16.40
N GLU A 486 -23.75 4.86 -16.90
CA GLU A 486 -24.13 5.02 -18.32
C GLU A 486 -23.28 6.09 -18.99
N PHE A 487 -22.91 5.87 -20.24
CA PHE A 487 -22.18 6.85 -21.02
C PHE A 487 -23.08 7.98 -21.51
N ASP A 488 -22.55 9.20 -21.53
CA ASP A 488 -23.17 10.35 -22.16
C ASP A 488 -23.24 10.14 -23.68
N PRO A 489 -24.44 9.99 -24.26
CA PRO A 489 -24.60 9.68 -25.69
C PRO A 489 -24.12 10.79 -26.64
N THR A 490 -23.96 12.04 -26.13
CA THR A 490 -23.44 13.15 -26.94
C THR A 490 -21.93 13.08 -27.13
N ARG A 491 -21.21 12.42 -26.23
CA ARG A 491 -19.77 12.26 -26.23
C ARG A 491 -19.34 10.85 -26.60
N PHE A 492 -20.15 9.86 -26.28
CA PHE A 492 -19.93 8.44 -26.53
C PHE A 492 -21.18 7.85 -27.20
N SER A 493 -21.30 8.10 -28.50
CA SER A 493 -22.51 7.77 -29.28
C SER A 493 -22.78 6.26 -29.39
N ASN A 494 -21.74 5.43 -29.28
CA ASN A 494 -21.86 3.97 -29.30
C ASN A 494 -20.73 3.34 -28.46
N PRO A 495 -20.90 3.27 -27.13
CA PRO A 495 -19.88 2.72 -26.22
C PRO A 495 -19.50 1.28 -26.54
N LYS A 496 -20.48 0.44 -26.95
CA LYS A 496 -20.14 -0.95 -27.33
C LYS A 496 -19.25 -1.01 -28.56
N ALA A 497 -19.53 -0.25 -29.60
CA ALA A 497 -18.68 -0.21 -30.79
C ALA A 497 -17.29 0.40 -30.49
N MET A 498 -17.21 1.33 -29.55
CA MET A 498 -15.93 1.84 -29.05
C MET A 498 -15.11 0.71 -28.42
N ILE A 499 -15.71 -0.07 -27.51
CA ILE A 499 -15.05 -1.19 -26.82
C ILE A 499 -14.66 -2.28 -27.83
N ASP A 500 -15.57 -2.65 -28.75
CA ASP A 500 -15.29 -3.62 -29.79
C ASP A 500 -14.10 -3.15 -30.68
N SER A 501 -14.00 -1.84 -30.92
CA SER A 501 -12.87 -1.25 -31.67
C SER A 501 -11.55 -1.34 -30.86
N ILE A 502 -11.59 -1.12 -29.57
CA ILE A 502 -10.43 -1.29 -28.68
C ILE A 502 -9.97 -2.75 -28.68
N HIS A 503 -10.91 -3.70 -28.54
CA HIS A 503 -10.61 -5.13 -28.59
C HIS A 503 -10.06 -5.55 -29.97
N SER A 504 -10.59 -4.99 -31.06
CA SER A 504 -10.08 -5.28 -32.43
C SER A 504 -8.63 -4.81 -32.64
N MET A 505 -8.19 -3.83 -31.86
CA MET A 505 -6.81 -3.37 -31.79
C MET A 505 -5.95 -4.14 -30.78
N ASN A 506 -6.45 -5.26 -30.25
CA ASN A 506 -5.78 -6.10 -29.25
C ASN A 506 -5.37 -5.29 -27.99
N ALA A 507 -6.31 -4.54 -27.45
CA ALA A 507 -6.16 -3.83 -26.18
C ALA A 507 -7.40 -4.08 -25.29
N GLN A 508 -7.23 -3.97 -23.97
CA GLN A 508 -8.26 -4.04 -22.97
C GLN A 508 -8.63 -2.63 -22.51
N ILE A 509 -9.82 -2.51 -21.92
CA ILE A 509 -10.31 -1.25 -21.37
C ILE A 509 -10.71 -1.41 -19.89
N MET A 510 -10.22 -0.50 -19.05
CA MET A 510 -10.67 -0.32 -17.67
C MET A 510 -11.54 0.92 -17.56
N ILE A 511 -12.54 0.89 -16.67
CA ILE A 511 -13.41 2.02 -16.40
C ILE A 511 -13.46 2.38 -14.93
N SER A 512 -13.49 3.69 -14.65
CA SER A 512 -13.66 4.22 -13.30
C SER A 512 -15.07 3.96 -12.78
N CYS A 513 -15.17 3.31 -11.63
CA CYS A 513 -16.44 2.99 -10.95
C CYS A 513 -16.34 3.40 -9.48
N TRP A 514 -16.76 4.62 -9.17
CA TRP A 514 -16.85 5.10 -7.80
C TRP A 514 -18.04 4.50 -7.07
N PRO A 515 -17.94 4.21 -5.78
CA PRO A 515 -19.07 3.80 -4.94
C PRO A 515 -19.96 5.00 -4.55
N LYS A 516 -20.09 5.98 -5.44
CA LYS A 516 -20.73 7.29 -5.26
C LYS A 516 -21.93 7.44 -6.20
N TYR A 517 -22.99 8.02 -5.68
CA TYR A 517 -24.24 8.24 -6.39
C TYR A 517 -24.77 9.65 -6.23
N TYR A 518 -25.27 10.25 -7.32
CA TYR A 518 -26.14 11.43 -7.24
C TYR A 518 -27.56 11.00 -6.89
N LEU A 519 -28.26 11.88 -6.18
CA LEU A 519 -29.60 11.55 -5.67
C LEU A 519 -30.66 11.43 -6.77
N THR A 520 -30.34 11.88 -7.98
CA THR A 520 -31.20 11.84 -9.17
C THR A 520 -31.27 10.47 -9.84
N VAL A 521 -30.24 9.66 -9.72
CA VAL A 521 -30.12 8.41 -10.47
C VAL A 521 -30.97 7.27 -9.87
N ASP A 522 -31.48 6.39 -10.72
CA ASP A 522 -32.31 5.26 -10.25
C ASP A 522 -31.54 4.26 -9.40
N ASN A 523 -30.26 4.08 -9.69
CA ASN A 523 -29.34 3.24 -8.90
C ASN A 523 -29.25 3.73 -7.44
N TYR A 524 -29.22 5.06 -7.22
CA TYR A 524 -29.30 5.63 -5.86
C TYR A 524 -30.62 5.28 -5.19
N LYS A 525 -31.75 5.49 -5.89
CA LYS A 525 -33.09 5.25 -5.33
C LYS A 525 -33.25 3.81 -4.87
N GLU A 526 -32.80 2.86 -5.69
CA GLU A 526 -32.84 1.43 -5.35
C GLU A 526 -32.08 1.12 -4.04
N LEU A 527 -30.85 1.63 -3.88
CA LEU A 527 -30.05 1.43 -2.67
C LEU A 527 -30.64 2.19 -1.47
N ASN A 528 -31.12 3.42 -1.70
CA ASN A 528 -31.72 4.25 -0.67
C ASN A 528 -32.99 3.66 -0.10
N ASP A 529 -33.90 3.15 -0.96
CA ASP A 529 -35.17 2.54 -0.55
C ASP A 529 -34.98 1.28 0.31
N LYS A 530 -33.80 0.66 0.22
CA LYS A 530 -33.41 -0.49 1.04
C LYS A 530 -32.58 -0.11 2.28
N GLY A 531 -32.26 1.17 2.45
CA GLY A 531 -31.46 1.67 3.58
C GLY A 531 -29.96 1.45 3.45
N PHE A 532 -29.43 1.23 2.25
CA PHE A 532 -28.02 0.91 1.98
C PHE A 532 -27.16 2.13 1.61
N ILE A 533 -27.60 3.32 1.94
CA ILE A 533 -26.90 4.59 1.66
C ILE A 533 -26.50 5.29 2.96
N TYR A 534 -25.30 5.77 3.04
CA TYR A 534 -24.88 6.66 4.13
C TYR A 534 -25.61 8.00 4.02
N GLN A 535 -26.43 8.32 5.04
CA GLN A 535 -27.40 9.42 4.98
C GLN A 535 -26.84 10.77 5.44
N GLN A 536 -25.72 10.82 6.14
CA GLN A 536 -25.23 12.07 6.73
C GLN A 536 -24.92 13.14 5.68
N SER A 537 -24.31 12.77 4.55
CA SER A 537 -24.05 13.71 3.45
C SER A 537 -25.32 14.31 2.85
N VAL A 538 -26.39 13.51 2.80
CA VAL A 538 -27.72 13.96 2.30
C VAL A 538 -28.38 14.91 3.28
N LYS A 539 -28.38 14.56 4.59
CA LYS A 539 -28.91 15.39 5.69
C LYS A 539 -28.21 16.75 5.76
N ASP A 540 -26.89 16.76 5.65
CA ASP A 540 -26.08 17.98 5.69
C ASP A 540 -26.10 18.75 4.36
N SER A 541 -26.82 18.22 3.38
CA SER A 541 -26.91 18.83 2.03
C SER A 541 -25.54 19.12 1.42
N LEU A 542 -24.63 18.13 1.47
CA LEU A 542 -23.31 18.27 0.89
C LEU A 542 -23.37 18.26 -0.64
N TYR A 543 -22.61 19.14 -1.24
CA TYR A 543 -22.41 19.20 -2.68
C TYR A 543 -20.95 18.85 -2.99
N ASP A 544 -20.75 18.11 -4.08
CA ASP A 544 -19.42 17.90 -4.60
C ASP A 544 -18.91 19.11 -5.41
N TRP A 545 -17.72 18.98 -6.00
CA TRP A 545 -17.08 20.03 -6.80
C TRP A 545 -17.80 20.34 -8.12
N LEU A 546 -18.71 19.47 -8.58
CA LEU A 546 -19.56 19.70 -9.74
C LEU A 546 -20.90 20.35 -9.38
N GLY A 547 -21.17 20.53 -8.08
CA GLY A 547 -22.38 21.21 -7.58
C GLY A 547 -23.60 20.31 -7.42
N PHE A 548 -23.43 18.96 -7.32
CA PHE A 548 -24.51 18.02 -7.12
C PHE A 548 -24.47 17.40 -5.73
N LYS A 549 -25.65 17.12 -5.17
CA LYS A 549 -25.78 16.34 -3.95
C LYS A 549 -25.47 14.88 -4.21
N TYR A 550 -24.78 14.25 -3.28
CA TYR A 550 -24.28 12.89 -3.46
C TYR A 550 -24.27 12.07 -2.16
N ALA A 551 -24.19 10.76 -2.31
CA ALA A 551 -23.97 9.83 -1.22
C ALA A 551 -23.13 8.63 -1.67
N PHE A 552 -22.66 7.85 -0.70
CA PHE A 552 -21.96 6.60 -0.90
C PHE A 552 -22.81 5.46 -0.36
N TYR A 553 -22.68 4.26 -0.96
CA TYR A 553 -23.39 3.09 -0.46
C TYR A 553 -22.62 2.40 0.68
N ASP A 554 -23.33 1.69 1.54
CA ASP A 554 -22.75 0.88 2.60
C ASP A 554 -22.28 -0.47 2.05
N ALA A 555 -20.98 -0.55 1.70
CA ALA A 555 -20.38 -1.78 1.18
C ALA A 555 -20.25 -2.90 2.24
N TYR A 556 -20.49 -2.62 3.53
CA TYR A 556 -20.49 -3.65 4.57
C TYR A 556 -21.75 -4.53 4.51
N ASP A 557 -22.84 -4.06 3.89
CA ASP A 557 -24.02 -4.87 3.65
C ASP A 557 -23.86 -5.79 2.44
N LYS A 558 -24.14 -7.08 2.60
CA LYS A 558 -23.99 -8.09 1.54
C LYS A 558 -24.93 -7.90 0.37
N GLU A 559 -26.18 -7.50 0.66
CA GLU A 559 -27.16 -7.26 -0.41
C GLU A 559 -26.80 -5.98 -1.17
N ALA A 560 -26.34 -4.95 -0.48
CA ALA A 560 -25.85 -3.72 -1.12
C ALA A 560 -24.69 -4.02 -2.08
N ARG A 561 -23.75 -4.88 -1.70
CA ARG A 561 -22.65 -5.33 -2.61
C ARG A 561 -23.19 -6.05 -3.86
N ARG A 562 -24.18 -6.93 -3.71
CA ARG A 562 -24.81 -7.63 -4.84
C ARG A 562 -25.48 -6.66 -5.79
N ILE A 563 -26.20 -5.67 -5.25
CA ILE A 563 -26.87 -4.63 -6.04
C ILE A 563 -25.82 -3.77 -6.77
N PHE A 564 -24.77 -3.34 -6.08
CA PHE A 564 -23.68 -2.55 -6.69
C PHE A 564 -23.06 -3.28 -7.86
N TRP A 565 -22.69 -4.57 -7.70
CA TRP A 565 -22.14 -5.36 -8.79
C TRP A 565 -23.15 -5.51 -9.95
N ARG A 566 -24.41 -5.82 -9.66
CA ARG A 566 -25.44 -5.93 -10.69
C ARG A 566 -25.59 -4.65 -11.50
N GLN A 567 -25.62 -3.48 -10.85
CA GLN A 567 -25.73 -2.17 -11.50
C GLN A 567 -24.54 -1.90 -12.42
N LEU A 568 -23.33 -2.26 -12.01
CA LEU A 568 -22.12 -2.18 -12.86
C LEU A 568 -22.20 -3.14 -14.06
N TYR A 569 -22.57 -4.39 -13.79
CA TYR A 569 -22.57 -5.43 -14.82
C TYR A 569 -23.60 -5.18 -15.91
N GLU A 570 -24.82 -4.80 -15.54
CA GLU A 570 -25.91 -4.50 -16.48
C GLU A 570 -25.54 -3.41 -17.50
N LYS A 571 -24.76 -2.43 -17.10
CA LYS A 571 -24.45 -1.26 -17.93
C LYS A 571 -23.06 -1.31 -18.58
N LEU A 572 -22.10 -1.87 -17.90
CA LEU A 572 -20.70 -1.84 -18.31
C LEU A 572 -20.14 -3.24 -18.64
N GLY A 573 -20.50 -4.25 -17.83
CA GLY A 573 -20.06 -5.62 -18.06
C GLY A 573 -20.62 -6.20 -19.37
N THR A 574 -21.91 -5.98 -19.64
CA THR A 574 -22.61 -6.49 -20.83
C THR A 574 -22.10 -5.88 -22.15
N ILE A 575 -21.48 -4.71 -22.10
CA ILE A 575 -20.87 -4.08 -23.30
C ILE A 575 -19.39 -4.42 -23.48
N GLY A 576 -18.79 -5.18 -22.52
CA GLY A 576 -17.45 -5.77 -22.70
C GLY A 576 -16.32 -5.10 -21.94
N MET A 577 -16.57 -4.38 -20.82
CA MET A 577 -15.52 -3.88 -19.95
C MET A 577 -14.67 -5.02 -19.40
N ASP A 578 -13.34 -4.84 -19.38
CA ASP A 578 -12.38 -5.87 -18.99
C ASP A 578 -11.88 -5.73 -17.55
N ALA A 579 -11.90 -4.50 -17.01
CA ALA A 579 -11.34 -4.20 -15.70
C ALA A 579 -12.05 -3.02 -15.02
N TRP A 580 -11.89 -2.94 -13.69
CA TRP A 580 -12.64 -2.03 -12.84
C TRP A 580 -11.70 -1.14 -12.02
N TRP A 581 -11.84 0.16 -12.14
CA TRP A 581 -11.10 1.13 -11.35
C TRP A 581 -11.98 1.62 -10.20
N MET A 582 -11.76 1.05 -9.03
CA MET A 582 -12.42 1.39 -7.77
C MET A 582 -11.80 2.64 -7.17
N ASP A 583 -12.05 3.78 -7.77
CA ASP A 583 -11.59 5.05 -7.25
C ASP A 583 -12.44 5.47 -6.03
N ALA A 584 -11.87 6.31 -5.16
CA ALA A 584 -12.52 6.83 -3.94
C ALA A 584 -13.00 5.79 -2.93
N SER A 585 -12.33 4.66 -2.85
CA SER A 585 -12.68 3.51 -1.99
C SER A 585 -12.18 3.62 -0.54
N GLU A 586 -11.84 4.82 -0.05
CA GLU A 586 -11.48 5.11 1.35
C GLU A 586 -12.65 5.12 2.37
N PRO A 587 -13.94 5.38 2.13
CA PRO A 587 -14.62 6.09 1.05
C PRO A 587 -14.38 7.60 1.08
N ASN A 588 -14.21 8.21 -0.09
CA ASN A 588 -13.99 9.64 -0.23
C ASN A 588 -15.31 10.42 -0.24
N VAL A 589 -16.04 10.40 0.86
CA VAL A 589 -17.31 11.14 0.95
C VAL A 589 -17.07 12.64 0.98
N ARG A 590 -16.01 13.09 1.63
CA ARG A 590 -15.54 14.46 1.60
C ARG A 590 -14.06 14.55 1.94
N ASP A 591 -13.27 14.93 0.96
CA ASP A 591 -11.85 15.22 1.18
C ASP A 591 -11.63 16.39 2.12
N CYS A 592 -10.47 16.45 2.72
CA CYS A 592 -9.96 17.57 3.49
C CYS A 592 -10.87 18.02 4.64
N THR A 593 -11.67 17.11 5.16
CA THR A 593 -12.47 17.34 6.36
C THR A 593 -11.82 16.64 7.56
N ASP A 594 -12.17 17.07 8.77
CA ASP A 594 -11.65 16.42 9.96
C ASP A 594 -12.12 14.96 10.08
N MET A 595 -11.33 14.13 10.77
CA MET A 595 -11.54 12.70 10.84
C MET A 595 -12.87 12.32 11.53
N GLN A 596 -13.28 13.07 12.54
CA GLN A 596 -14.53 12.77 13.24
C GLN A 596 -15.73 12.97 12.31
N TYR A 597 -15.72 14.04 11.54
CA TYR A 597 -16.79 14.28 10.56
C TYR A 597 -16.76 13.26 9.41
N ARG A 598 -15.56 12.84 8.95
CA ARG A 598 -15.45 11.77 7.94
C ARG A 598 -16.09 10.48 8.42
N LYS A 599 -15.87 10.07 9.67
CA LYS A 599 -16.51 8.89 10.25
C LYS A 599 -18.02 9.03 10.30
N LEU A 600 -18.56 10.19 10.71
CA LEU A 600 -20.00 10.43 10.65
C LEU A 600 -20.57 10.31 9.23
N LEU A 601 -19.81 10.74 8.22
CA LEU A 601 -20.25 10.65 6.81
C LEU A 601 -20.28 9.19 6.29
N CYS A 602 -19.52 8.28 6.90
CA CYS A 602 -19.36 6.88 6.49
C CYS A 602 -20.06 5.88 7.42
N GLY A 603 -21.02 6.32 8.24
CA GLY A 603 -21.66 5.43 9.20
C GLY A 603 -23.10 5.82 9.55
N PRO A 604 -23.74 4.99 10.40
CA PRO A 604 -23.26 3.66 10.81
C PRO A 604 -23.19 2.68 9.64
N THR A 605 -22.34 1.66 9.77
CA THR A 605 -22.23 0.56 8.79
C THR A 605 -23.11 -0.62 9.17
N ALA A 606 -23.34 -1.55 8.26
CA ALA A 606 -24.06 -2.79 8.55
C ALA A 606 -23.39 -3.68 9.63
N TYR A 607 -22.10 -3.44 9.93
CA TYR A 607 -21.37 -4.19 10.96
C TYR A 607 -21.26 -3.44 12.30
N GLY A 608 -21.60 -2.14 12.35
CA GLY A 608 -21.49 -1.31 13.54
C GLY A 608 -21.04 0.11 13.23
N SER A 609 -20.41 0.77 14.20
CA SER A 609 -19.97 2.14 14.01
C SER A 609 -18.84 2.27 12.99
N SER A 610 -18.82 3.37 12.26
CA SER A 610 -17.67 3.69 11.40
C SER A 610 -16.40 4.01 12.18
N ASP A 611 -16.50 4.35 13.47
CA ASP A 611 -15.33 4.47 14.34
C ASP A 611 -14.58 3.14 14.47
N GLU A 612 -15.30 2.01 14.46
CA GLU A 612 -14.71 0.67 14.50
C GLU A 612 -14.25 0.18 13.12
N TYR A 613 -15.02 0.49 12.05
CA TYR A 613 -14.83 -0.13 10.73
C TYR A 613 -14.26 0.80 9.65
N PHE A 614 -13.81 2.01 9.98
CA PHE A 614 -13.44 3.06 9.03
C PHE A 614 -12.43 2.61 7.95
N ASN A 615 -11.42 1.82 8.32
CA ASN A 615 -10.31 1.47 7.43
C ASN A 615 -10.58 0.29 6.49
N ALA A 616 -11.64 -0.48 6.70
CA ALA A 616 -11.85 -1.73 5.98
C ALA A 616 -12.81 -1.63 4.76
N TYR A 617 -13.27 -0.43 4.42
CA TYR A 617 -14.23 -0.24 3.33
C TYR A 617 -13.74 -0.79 1.98
N SER A 618 -12.47 -0.57 1.65
CA SER A 618 -11.89 -1.00 0.38
C SER A 618 -12.00 -2.51 0.14
N ILE A 619 -11.77 -3.33 1.19
CA ILE A 619 -11.82 -4.79 1.03
C ILE A 619 -13.24 -5.31 0.78
N VAL A 620 -14.25 -4.75 1.45
CA VAL A 620 -15.64 -5.17 1.20
C VAL A 620 -16.17 -4.64 -0.14
N ASN A 621 -15.68 -3.49 -0.58
CA ASN A 621 -15.98 -2.96 -1.92
C ASN A 621 -15.28 -3.78 -3.03
N ALA A 622 -14.05 -4.23 -2.80
CA ALA A 622 -13.35 -5.13 -3.73
C ALA A 622 -14.02 -6.50 -3.82
N GLU A 623 -14.45 -7.04 -2.68
CA GLU A 623 -15.25 -8.29 -2.62
C GLU A 623 -16.52 -8.19 -3.48
N ALA A 624 -17.21 -7.05 -3.47
CA ALA A 624 -18.41 -6.83 -4.26
C ALA A 624 -18.21 -7.11 -5.76
N ILE A 625 -17.10 -6.62 -6.31
CA ILE A 625 -16.80 -6.76 -7.75
C ILE A 625 -16.17 -8.12 -8.03
N TYR A 626 -15.17 -8.53 -7.26
CA TYR A 626 -14.44 -9.78 -7.47
C TYR A 626 -15.37 -11.00 -7.39
N ASP A 627 -16.09 -11.14 -6.30
CA ASP A 627 -17.03 -12.25 -6.11
C ASP A 627 -18.23 -12.13 -7.05
N GLY A 628 -18.71 -10.91 -7.27
CA GLY A 628 -19.80 -10.64 -8.19
C GLY A 628 -19.50 -11.11 -9.61
N GLN A 629 -18.35 -10.72 -10.17
CA GLN A 629 -17.94 -11.13 -11.52
C GLN A 629 -17.75 -12.64 -11.60
N ARG A 630 -17.01 -13.23 -10.67
CA ARG A 630 -16.75 -14.67 -10.68
C ARG A 630 -18.04 -15.49 -10.51
N ALA A 631 -18.95 -15.06 -9.63
CA ALA A 631 -20.23 -15.73 -9.43
C ALA A 631 -21.11 -15.68 -10.68
N TYR A 632 -21.19 -14.52 -11.35
CA TYR A 632 -21.98 -14.35 -12.58
C TYR A 632 -21.42 -15.19 -13.73
N GLU A 633 -20.12 -15.13 -13.98
CA GLU A 633 -19.50 -15.94 -15.03
C GLU A 633 -19.63 -17.44 -14.77
N THR A 634 -19.53 -17.86 -13.50
CA THR A 634 -19.75 -19.27 -13.10
C THR A 634 -21.20 -19.69 -13.31
N ALA A 635 -22.17 -18.81 -13.00
CA ALA A 635 -23.59 -19.09 -13.22
C ALA A 635 -23.92 -19.16 -14.73
N VAL A 636 -23.34 -18.28 -15.55
CA VAL A 636 -23.46 -18.34 -17.01
C VAL A 636 -22.97 -19.70 -17.54
N GLU A 637 -21.81 -20.15 -17.11
CA GLU A 637 -21.23 -21.41 -17.55
C GLU A 637 -22.05 -22.63 -17.08
N ARG A 638 -22.38 -22.71 -15.78
CA ARG A 638 -22.98 -23.90 -15.19
C ARG A 638 -24.50 -24.00 -15.37
N GLN A 639 -25.20 -22.89 -15.43
CA GLN A 639 -26.66 -22.82 -15.49
C GLN A 639 -27.17 -22.46 -16.88
N GLY A 640 -26.28 -22.09 -17.83
CA GLY A 640 -26.68 -21.68 -19.16
C GLY A 640 -27.48 -20.37 -19.19
N ILE A 641 -27.31 -19.50 -18.18
CA ILE A 641 -27.99 -18.22 -18.10
C ILE A 641 -27.25 -17.23 -19.00
N SER A 642 -27.99 -16.46 -19.80
CA SER A 642 -27.39 -15.42 -20.64
C SER A 642 -26.70 -14.35 -19.78
N ALA A 643 -25.50 -13.94 -20.18
CA ALA A 643 -24.81 -12.83 -19.55
C ALA A 643 -25.57 -11.49 -19.69
N ASP A 644 -26.44 -11.37 -20.69
CA ASP A 644 -27.27 -10.19 -20.91
C ASP A 644 -28.50 -10.12 -19.96
N ASP A 645 -28.78 -11.21 -19.23
CA ASP A 645 -29.90 -11.30 -18.27
C ASP A 645 -29.42 -11.17 -16.83
N SER A 646 -28.83 -10.02 -16.52
CA SER A 646 -28.23 -9.76 -15.20
C SER A 646 -29.25 -9.75 -14.05
N HIS A 647 -30.48 -9.31 -14.27
CA HIS A 647 -31.57 -9.43 -13.27
C HIS A 647 -31.86 -10.87 -12.93
N ARG A 648 -31.92 -11.74 -13.94
CA ARG A 648 -32.14 -13.17 -13.76
C ARG A 648 -30.98 -13.82 -13.06
N LEU A 649 -29.74 -13.41 -13.38
CA LEU A 649 -28.55 -13.85 -12.68
C LEU A 649 -28.61 -13.46 -11.20
N GLN A 650 -28.97 -12.21 -10.88
CA GLN A 650 -29.14 -11.74 -9.51
C GLN A 650 -30.14 -12.57 -8.72
N GLN A 651 -31.29 -12.94 -9.33
CA GLN A 651 -32.32 -13.69 -8.69
C GLN A 651 -32.04 -15.20 -8.60
N SER A 652 -31.41 -15.78 -9.62
CA SER A 652 -31.16 -17.19 -9.75
C SER A 652 -29.85 -17.69 -9.20
N THR A 653 -28.85 -16.80 -9.04
CA THR A 653 -27.54 -17.16 -8.51
C THR A 653 -27.67 -17.48 -7.03
N ASN A 654 -27.25 -18.67 -6.65
CA ASN A 654 -27.12 -19.05 -5.25
C ASN A 654 -25.83 -18.46 -4.70
N TRP A 655 -25.94 -17.29 -4.08
CA TRP A 655 -24.79 -16.55 -3.54
C TRP A 655 -24.07 -17.32 -2.42
N ASP A 656 -24.73 -18.22 -1.73
CA ASP A 656 -24.10 -19.08 -0.72
C ASP A 656 -23.30 -20.22 -1.38
N GLU A 657 -23.64 -20.57 -2.62
CA GLU A 657 -22.94 -21.59 -3.41
C GLU A 657 -21.84 -21.02 -4.32
N TYR A 658 -22.11 -19.86 -4.96
CA TYR A 658 -21.23 -19.27 -5.97
C TYR A 658 -20.53 -18.01 -5.52
N GLY A 659 -21.03 -17.30 -4.50
CA GLY A 659 -20.43 -16.10 -3.94
C GLY A 659 -19.49 -16.42 -2.77
N TYR A 660 -18.59 -15.47 -2.50
CA TYR A 660 -17.71 -15.48 -1.32
C TYR A 660 -16.74 -16.67 -1.20
N GLY A 661 -16.10 -17.02 -2.31
CA GLY A 661 -14.77 -17.63 -2.22
C GLY A 661 -14.68 -19.13 -2.34
N ASN A 662 -15.70 -19.89 -2.68
CA ASN A 662 -15.53 -21.32 -2.54
C ASN A 662 -15.78 -22.24 -3.75
N HIS A 663 -16.41 -21.80 -4.83
CA HIS A 663 -16.72 -22.72 -5.94
C HIS A 663 -16.77 -22.06 -7.32
N PHE A 664 -15.91 -21.07 -7.56
CA PHE A 664 -15.84 -20.41 -8.85
C PHE A 664 -15.28 -21.32 -9.95
N SER A 665 -15.73 -21.11 -11.18
CA SER A 665 -15.20 -21.84 -12.32
C SER A 665 -13.77 -21.39 -12.66
N PRO A 666 -12.85 -22.34 -12.96
CA PRO A 666 -11.55 -22.01 -13.48
C PRO A 666 -11.60 -21.45 -14.93
N GLU A 667 -12.74 -21.54 -15.60
CA GLU A 667 -12.94 -20.94 -16.94
C GLU A 667 -13.26 -19.45 -16.87
N ASN A 668 -13.60 -18.90 -15.69
CA ASN A 668 -13.85 -17.47 -15.52
C ASN A 668 -12.67 -16.67 -16.02
N LYS A 669 -12.92 -15.50 -16.61
CA LYS A 669 -11.89 -14.51 -16.90
C LYS A 669 -11.27 -14.02 -15.59
N ARG A 670 -9.95 -13.79 -15.58
CA ARG A 670 -9.29 -13.17 -14.43
C ARG A 670 -9.84 -11.78 -14.21
N VAL A 671 -10.38 -11.56 -13.02
CA VAL A 671 -10.82 -10.24 -12.56
C VAL A 671 -9.59 -9.36 -12.34
N PHE A 672 -9.70 -8.08 -12.64
CA PHE A 672 -8.73 -7.08 -12.24
C PHE A 672 -9.40 -5.83 -11.68
N LEU A 673 -8.93 -5.43 -10.51
CA LEU A 673 -9.38 -4.24 -9.79
C LEU A 673 -8.17 -3.31 -9.54
N LEU A 674 -8.29 -2.05 -9.94
CA LEU A 674 -7.40 -0.99 -9.48
C LEU A 674 -8.11 -0.22 -8.38
N THR A 675 -7.58 -0.20 -7.16
CA THR A 675 -8.21 0.48 -6.02
C THR A 675 -7.33 1.57 -5.44
N ARG A 676 -7.92 2.75 -5.11
CA ARG A 676 -7.17 3.86 -4.51
C ARG A 676 -6.75 3.57 -3.08
N ASN A 677 -7.56 2.83 -2.34
CA ASN A 677 -7.22 2.35 -1.02
C ASN A 677 -7.21 0.84 -0.96
N GLY A 678 -6.40 0.33 -0.05
CA GLY A 678 -6.31 -1.07 0.27
C GLY A 678 -6.24 -1.26 1.78
N PHE A 679 -6.48 -2.48 2.21
CA PHE A 679 -6.30 -2.89 3.60
C PHE A 679 -5.66 -4.27 3.65
N ALA A 680 -5.39 -4.79 4.85
CA ALA A 680 -4.93 -6.18 4.99
C ALA A 680 -5.92 -7.13 4.30
N SER A 681 -5.41 -8.14 3.58
CA SER A 681 -6.15 -9.12 2.79
C SER A 681 -6.62 -8.70 1.38
N GLU A 682 -6.39 -7.48 0.96
CA GLU A 682 -6.79 -6.97 -0.35
C GLU A 682 -6.28 -7.83 -1.52
N GLN A 683 -5.09 -8.44 -1.38
CA GLN A 683 -4.45 -9.27 -2.42
C GLN A 683 -5.30 -10.45 -2.89
N ARG A 684 -6.24 -10.94 -2.08
CA ARG A 684 -7.08 -12.08 -2.45
C ARG A 684 -8.15 -11.76 -3.48
N TYR A 685 -8.45 -10.47 -3.68
CA TYR A 685 -9.49 -9.98 -4.59
C TYR A 685 -8.94 -9.48 -5.94
N SER A 686 -7.79 -9.96 -6.40
CA SER A 686 -7.17 -9.53 -7.66
C SER A 686 -6.98 -8.02 -7.79
N THR A 687 -6.55 -7.37 -6.71
CA THR A 687 -6.35 -5.94 -6.67
C THR A 687 -4.92 -5.52 -6.94
N ALA A 688 -4.76 -4.40 -7.63
CA ALA A 688 -3.60 -3.53 -7.52
C ALA A 688 -4.02 -2.21 -6.88
N THR A 689 -3.11 -1.62 -6.10
CA THR A 689 -3.36 -0.33 -5.43
C THR A 689 -2.39 0.71 -5.96
N TRP A 690 -2.86 1.96 -6.15
CA TRP A 690 -1.95 3.05 -6.52
C TRP A 690 -1.87 4.10 -5.42
N SER A 691 -0.91 4.98 -5.55
CA SER A 691 -0.57 5.97 -4.51
C SER A 691 -1.46 7.21 -4.49
N GLY A 692 -2.62 7.21 -5.17
CA GLY A 692 -3.56 8.32 -5.21
C GLY A 692 -3.05 9.52 -6.02
N ASP A 693 -3.62 10.70 -5.76
CA ASP A 693 -3.44 11.93 -6.55
C ASP A 693 -2.17 12.69 -6.16
N ILE A 694 -1.03 12.05 -6.33
CA ILE A 694 0.29 12.60 -5.99
C ILE A 694 0.68 13.77 -6.91
N GLY A 695 1.56 14.65 -6.43
CA GLY A 695 2.02 15.81 -7.18
C GLY A 695 3.04 15.48 -8.27
N THR A 696 3.09 16.32 -9.30
CA THR A 696 4.06 16.24 -10.39
C THR A 696 5.35 16.92 -9.98
N ARG A 697 6.09 16.29 -9.05
CA ARG A 697 7.32 16.85 -8.48
C ARG A 697 8.35 15.75 -8.20
N TRP A 698 9.59 16.14 -8.11
CA TRP A 698 10.70 15.25 -7.79
C TRP A 698 10.62 14.65 -6.38
N GLU A 699 10.14 15.43 -5.41
CA GLU A 699 9.92 14.99 -4.03
C GLU A 699 8.81 13.93 -3.95
N ASP A 700 7.73 14.13 -4.70
CA ASP A 700 6.64 13.15 -4.76
C ASP A 700 7.12 11.87 -5.47
N MET A 701 7.86 11.99 -6.58
CA MET A 701 8.47 10.84 -7.23
C MET A 701 9.40 10.06 -6.30
N LYS A 702 10.23 10.76 -5.53
CA LYS A 702 11.14 10.15 -4.56
C LYS A 702 10.38 9.40 -3.48
N ALA A 703 9.32 10.01 -2.92
CA ALA A 703 8.47 9.40 -1.89
C ALA A 703 7.74 8.14 -2.37
N GLN A 704 7.49 8.00 -3.69
CA GLN A 704 6.91 6.78 -4.24
C GLN A 704 7.80 5.55 -4.07
N ILE A 705 9.12 5.72 -4.00
CA ILE A 705 10.03 4.58 -3.83
C ILE A 705 9.80 3.95 -2.46
N THR A 706 9.88 4.73 -1.39
CA THR A 706 9.66 4.24 -0.01
C THR A 706 8.23 3.77 0.21
N ALA A 707 7.24 4.48 -0.35
CA ALA A 707 5.83 4.12 -0.27
C ALA A 707 5.55 2.75 -0.91
N GLY A 708 6.04 2.52 -2.14
CA GLY A 708 5.88 1.25 -2.84
C GLY A 708 6.59 0.08 -2.16
N LEU A 709 7.78 0.32 -1.59
CA LEU A 709 8.52 -0.70 -0.84
C LEU A 709 7.81 -1.09 0.47
N ASN A 710 7.31 -0.12 1.23
CA ASN A 710 6.54 -0.40 2.45
C ASN A 710 5.21 -1.06 2.14
N PHE A 711 4.54 -0.68 1.06
CA PHE A 711 3.32 -1.33 0.60
C PHE A 711 3.58 -2.80 0.24
N SER A 712 4.62 -3.09 -0.53
CA SER A 712 4.99 -4.44 -0.95
C SER A 712 5.33 -5.35 0.24
N ILE A 713 6.12 -4.86 1.19
CA ILE A 713 6.49 -5.64 2.39
C ILE A 713 5.32 -5.77 3.38
N SER A 714 4.24 -4.97 3.23
CA SER A 714 2.98 -5.17 3.96
C SER A 714 2.15 -6.37 3.47
N GLY A 715 2.68 -7.17 2.55
CA GLY A 715 2.08 -8.42 2.08
C GLY A 715 1.17 -8.29 0.87
N VAL A 716 0.89 -7.08 0.37
CA VAL A 716 0.09 -6.82 -0.83
C VAL A 716 1.01 -6.59 -2.03
N PRO A 717 1.08 -7.52 -3.00
CA PRO A 717 2.19 -7.60 -3.96
C PRO A 717 2.05 -6.70 -5.20
N TYR A 718 0.84 -6.24 -5.53
CA TYR A 718 0.59 -5.48 -6.75
C TYR A 718 0.36 -4.01 -6.44
N TRP A 719 1.31 -3.20 -6.82
CA TRP A 719 1.34 -1.77 -6.60
C TRP A 719 1.56 -0.99 -7.89
N SER A 720 1.02 0.22 -7.93
CA SER A 720 1.16 1.17 -9.02
C SER A 720 1.35 2.58 -8.47
N GLN A 721 1.54 3.51 -9.37
CA GLN A 721 1.60 4.94 -9.10
C GLN A 721 1.14 5.69 -10.34
N ASP A 722 0.77 6.95 -10.19
CA ASP A 722 0.53 7.83 -11.33
C ASP A 722 1.88 8.30 -11.88
N ILE A 723 2.40 7.59 -12.89
CA ILE A 723 3.67 7.97 -13.52
C ILE A 723 3.53 9.35 -14.16
N GLY A 724 4.42 10.26 -13.78
CA GLY A 724 4.38 11.66 -14.13
C GLY A 724 3.65 12.54 -13.10
N GLY A 725 3.05 11.94 -12.05
CA GLY A 725 2.22 12.61 -11.05
C GLY A 725 0.83 12.97 -11.56
N PHE A 726 -0.18 12.96 -10.69
CA PHE A 726 -1.56 13.32 -11.04
C PHE A 726 -1.77 14.84 -11.08
N SER A 727 -1.47 15.52 -9.96
CA SER A 727 -1.67 16.95 -9.78
C SER A 727 -0.51 17.72 -10.40
N VAL A 728 -0.76 18.37 -11.53
CA VAL A 728 0.30 19.03 -12.32
C VAL A 728 0.52 20.46 -11.85
N GLU A 729 1.78 20.86 -11.65
CA GLU A 729 2.14 22.23 -11.40
C GLU A 729 1.81 23.14 -12.61
N ASN A 730 1.23 24.29 -12.34
CA ASN A 730 0.77 25.21 -13.38
C ASN A 730 1.89 25.62 -14.37
N ARG A 731 3.13 25.72 -13.90
CA ARG A 731 4.28 26.03 -14.74
C ARG A 731 4.49 25.04 -15.87
N TYR A 732 4.25 23.74 -15.64
CA TYR A 732 4.35 22.71 -16.67
C TYR A 732 3.21 22.80 -17.69
N ALA A 733 1.98 23.03 -17.22
CA ALA A 733 0.83 23.22 -18.11
C ALA A 733 1.01 24.47 -19.00
N LYS A 734 1.53 25.57 -18.44
CA LYS A 734 1.89 26.78 -19.16
C LYS A 734 3.01 26.54 -20.17
N ALA A 735 4.08 25.85 -19.75
CA ALA A 735 5.20 25.51 -20.62
C ALA A 735 4.79 24.67 -21.84
N GLN A 736 3.88 23.69 -21.64
CA GLN A 736 3.28 22.93 -22.72
C GLN A 736 2.47 23.83 -23.68
N GLY A 737 1.59 24.68 -23.14
CA GLY A 737 0.80 25.59 -23.96
C GLY A 737 1.63 26.61 -24.75
N ASP A 738 2.78 27.02 -24.23
CA ASP A 738 3.74 27.90 -24.92
C ASP A 738 4.51 27.11 -26.00
N PHE A 739 4.91 25.88 -25.71
CA PHE A 739 5.54 24.99 -26.70
C PHE A 739 4.60 24.67 -27.86
N ASP A 740 3.33 24.37 -27.60
CA ASP A 740 2.33 24.07 -28.64
C ASP A 740 2.15 25.25 -29.61
N LYS A 741 2.34 26.50 -29.13
CA LYS A 741 2.23 27.71 -29.96
C LYS A 741 3.51 28.08 -30.71
N THR A 742 4.65 27.85 -30.10
CA THR A 742 5.95 28.39 -30.57
C THR A 742 6.90 27.35 -31.08
N GLY A 743 6.74 26.09 -30.70
CA GLY A 743 7.70 25.00 -30.94
C GLY A 743 9.00 25.14 -30.15
N VAL A 744 9.07 26.12 -29.22
CA VAL A 744 10.29 26.41 -28.44
C VAL A 744 10.18 25.82 -27.03
N GLU A 745 11.15 25.00 -26.70
CA GLU A 745 11.25 24.36 -25.38
C GLU A 745 11.92 25.34 -24.36
N ASN A 746 11.19 25.69 -23.31
CA ASN A 746 11.72 26.44 -22.18
C ASN A 746 12.26 25.51 -21.07
N GLU A 747 12.81 26.08 -19.99
CA GLU A 747 13.40 25.30 -18.89
C GLU A 747 12.37 24.43 -18.14
N ASP A 748 11.14 24.93 -17.93
CA ASP A 748 10.08 24.14 -17.29
C ASP A 748 9.65 22.96 -18.16
N MET A 749 9.64 23.13 -19.49
CA MET A 749 9.37 22.04 -20.42
C MET A 749 10.47 20.99 -20.42
N LYS A 750 11.73 21.37 -20.32
CA LYS A 750 12.86 20.44 -20.22
C LYS A 750 12.77 19.62 -18.91
N GLU A 751 12.45 20.29 -17.81
CA GLU A 751 12.26 19.64 -16.52
C GLU A 751 11.07 18.69 -16.53
N TRP A 752 9.91 19.11 -17.05
CA TRP A 752 8.74 18.28 -17.25
C TRP A 752 9.07 16.99 -18.02
N ARG A 753 9.78 17.12 -19.13
CA ARG A 753 10.19 15.96 -19.94
C ARG A 753 11.13 15.04 -19.19
N GLU A 754 12.14 15.59 -18.49
CA GLU A 754 13.08 14.77 -17.71
C GLU A 754 12.37 14.07 -16.54
N LEU A 755 11.47 14.75 -15.82
CA LEU A 755 10.69 14.16 -14.74
C LEU A 755 9.89 12.95 -15.25
N ASN A 756 9.18 13.09 -16.37
CA ASN A 756 8.45 11.98 -16.98
C ASN A 756 9.39 10.83 -17.39
N VAL A 757 10.52 11.12 -18.03
CA VAL A 757 11.51 10.11 -18.39
C VAL A 757 12.00 9.33 -17.17
N ARG A 758 12.42 10.03 -16.11
CA ARG A 758 12.92 9.37 -14.89
C ARG A 758 11.82 8.57 -14.19
N TRP A 759 10.59 9.07 -14.23
CA TRP A 759 9.47 8.36 -13.66
C TRP A 759 9.08 7.09 -14.46
N HIS A 760 9.14 7.15 -15.79
CA HIS A 760 9.00 5.96 -16.65
C HIS A 760 10.10 4.92 -16.40
N GLN A 761 11.36 5.36 -16.26
CA GLN A 761 12.50 4.49 -15.97
C GLN A 761 12.37 3.75 -14.64
N MET A 762 11.75 4.35 -13.63
CA MET A 762 11.40 3.70 -12.36
C MET A 762 10.13 2.86 -12.51
N GLY A 763 9.10 3.42 -13.09
CA GLY A 763 7.76 2.84 -13.15
C GLY A 763 7.66 1.56 -13.98
N MET A 764 8.55 1.35 -14.96
CA MET A 764 8.61 0.09 -15.72
C MET A 764 8.99 -1.11 -14.84
N PHE A 765 9.51 -0.88 -13.63
CA PHE A 765 9.79 -1.89 -12.61
C PHE A 765 8.78 -1.87 -11.45
N ALA A 766 7.64 -1.20 -11.60
CA ALA A 766 6.48 -1.41 -10.74
C ALA A 766 5.71 -2.66 -11.19
N PRO A 767 5.04 -3.39 -10.29
CA PRO A 767 4.19 -4.51 -10.69
C PRO A 767 3.17 -4.15 -11.77
N MET A 768 2.52 -2.99 -11.67
CA MET A 768 1.66 -2.42 -12.72
C MET A 768 2.29 -1.14 -13.30
N TYR A 769 2.56 -1.13 -14.61
CA TYR A 769 3.19 -0.02 -15.32
C TYR A 769 2.13 0.89 -15.94
N ARG A 770 1.67 1.91 -15.19
CA ARG A 770 0.55 2.79 -15.57
C ARG A 770 0.97 4.26 -15.52
N VAL A 771 0.75 4.98 -16.59
CA VAL A 771 0.82 6.44 -16.62
C VAL A 771 -0.56 7.03 -16.39
N HIS A 772 -0.66 8.11 -15.61
CA HIS A 772 -1.93 8.82 -15.38
C HIS A 772 -1.70 10.25 -14.87
N GLY A 773 -2.63 11.15 -15.11
CA GLY A 773 -2.72 12.49 -14.51
C GLY A 773 -3.37 13.53 -15.40
N GLN A 774 -3.39 14.77 -14.87
CA GLN A 774 -3.93 15.95 -15.53
C GLN A 774 -3.05 16.41 -16.70
N TYR A 775 -3.56 17.35 -17.51
CA TYR A 775 -2.78 17.99 -18.58
C TYR A 775 -1.50 18.68 -18.03
N PRO A 776 -0.35 18.51 -18.72
CA PRO A 776 -0.09 17.96 -20.07
C PRO A 776 -0.25 16.44 -20.16
N PHE A 777 -0.77 15.97 -21.30
CA PHE A 777 -1.02 14.57 -21.54
C PHE A 777 0.27 13.76 -21.69
N ARG A 778 0.21 12.47 -21.34
CA ARG A 778 1.38 11.63 -21.15
C ARG A 778 1.54 10.52 -22.18
N GLU A 779 0.80 10.54 -23.28
CA GLU A 779 1.15 9.71 -24.42
C GLU A 779 2.58 10.09 -24.86
N PRO A 780 3.46 9.15 -25.20
CA PRO A 780 4.88 9.45 -25.44
C PRO A 780 5.12 10.62 -26.40
N TRP A 781 4.30 10.73 -27.46
CA TRP A 781 4.39 11.83 -28.43
C TRP A 781 3.86 13.19 -27.92
N ASN A 782 3.07 13.19 -26.85
CA ASN A 782 2.61 14.40 -26.17
C ASN A 782 3.63 14.90 -25.14
N ILE A 783 4.38 13.98 -24.50
CA ILE A 783 5.49 14.37 -23.63
C ILE A 783 6.61 15.02 -24.46
N ALA A 784 6.98 14.42 -25.60
CA ALA A 784 7.99 14.96 -26.48
C ALA A 784 7.78 14.51 -27.94
N PRO A 785 8.16 15.33 -28.93
CA PRO A 785 8.09 14.94 -30.34
C PRO A 785 8.91 13.68 -30.65
N GLU A 786 8.50 12.93 -31.65
CA GLU A 786 9.27 11.80 -32.16
C GLU A 786 10.70 12.25 -32.53
N GLY A 787 11.69 11.44 -32.19
CA GLY A 787 13.10 11.83 -32.35
C GLY A 787 13.70 12.64 -31.20
N HIS A 788 12.92 13.23 -30.29
CA HIS A 788 13.43 13.85 -29.07
C HIS A 788 14.04 12.81 -28.10
N PRO A 789 15.10 13.12 -27.34
CA PRO A 789 15.68 12.18 -26.38
C PRO A 789 14.67 11.62 -25.37
N ALA A 790 13.75 12.46 -24.89
CA ALA A 790 12.69 12.03 -23.96
C ALA A 790 11.76 10.97 -24.57
N TYR A 791 11.32 11.19 -25.81
CA TYR A 791 10.50 10.21 -26.53
C TYR A 791 11.22 8.86 -26.65
N ARG A 792 12.49 8.90 -27.14
CA ARG A 792 13.29 7.67 -27.28
C ARG A 792 13.49 6.94 -25.97
N ALA A 793 13.75 7.68 -24.88
CA ALA A 793 13.93 7.09 -23.55
C ALA A 793 12.66 6.39 -23.06
N ILE A 794 11.49 7.01 -23.23
CA ILE A 794 10.20 6.41 -22.84
C ILE A 794 9.91 5.17 -23.71
N VAL A 795 10.11 5.25 -25.03
CA VAL A 795 9.91 4.10 -25.93
C VAL A 795 10.83 2.94 -25.56
N ALA A 796 12.07 3.21 -25.16
CA ALA A 796 12.99 2.18 -24.66
C ALA A 796 12.50 1.52 -23.37
N CYS A 797 11.84 2.28 -22.49
CA CYS A 797 11.21 1.71 -21.29
C CYS A 797 10.04 0.78 -21.64
N LEU A 798 9.21 1.17 -22.62
CA LEU A 798 8.12 0.33 -23.10
C LEU A 798 8.65 -0.98 -23.70
N ASP A 799 9.64 -0.92 -24.62
CA ASP A 799 10.26 -2.12 -25.21
C ASP A 799 10.86 -3.03 -24.14
N MET A 800 11.65 -2.48 -23.21
CA MET A 800 12.27 -3.28 -22.15
C MET A 800 11.22 -3.99 -21.27
N ARG A 801 10.11 -3.31 -20.92
CA ARG A 801 9.00 -3.93 -20.17
C ARG A 801 8.47 -5.17 -20.87
N TYR A 802 8.21 -5.07 -22.17
CA TYR A 802 7.66 -6.19 -22.95
C TYR A 802 8.67 -7.31 -23.19
N ARG A 803 9.94 -6.96 -23.36
CA ARG A 803 11.02 -7.97 -23.43
C ARG A 803 11.18 -8.75 -22.12
N LEU A 804 10.90 -8.12 -20.97
CA LEU A 804 10.95 -8.75 -19.66
C LEU A 804 9.68 -9.52 -19.28
N LEU A 805 8.61 -9.55 -20.09
CA LEU A 805 7.36 -10.23 -19.74
C LEU A 805 7.53 -11.69 -19.32
N PRO A 806 8.37 -12.53 -19.98
CA PRO A 806 8.56 -13.91 -19.49
C PRO A 806 9.14 -13.97 -18.07
N TYR A 807 10.01 -13.04 -17.71
CA TYR A 807 10.53 -12.88 -16.36
C TYR A 807 9.41 -12.40 -15.40
N ILE A 808 8.72 -11.32 -15.75
CA ILE A 808 7.71 -10.67 -14.91
C ILE A 808 6.51 -11.61 -14.68
N TYR A 809 6.05 -12.33 -15.70
CA TYR A 809 4.92 -13.26 -15.56
C TYR A 809 5.28 -14.47 -14.70
N SER A 810 6.52 -14.95 -14.77
CA SER A 810 7.00 -15.98 -13.87
C SER A 810 7.05 -15.50 -12.41
N LEU A 811 7.43 -14.23 -12.17
CA LEU A 811 7.34 -13.63 -10.84
C LEU A 811 5.89 -13.51 -10.35
N ALA A 812 4.94 -13.20 -11.23
CA ALA A 812 3.51 -13.17 -10.87
C ALA A 812 2.99 -14.55 -10.46
N ALA A 813 3.47 -15.61 -11.08
CA ALA A 813 3.18 -16.97 -10.65
C ALA A 813 3.82 -17.28 -9.28
N ASP A 814 5.06 -16.87 -9.06
CA ASP A 814 5.74 -17.05 -7.75
C ASP A 814 5.02 -16.25 -6.64
N VAL A 815 4.41 -15.10 -6.93
CA VAL A 815 3.54 -14.36 -5.98
C VAL A 815 2.39 -15.24 -5.49
N HIS A 816 1.76 -16.01 -6.37
CA HIS A 816 0.66 -16.90 -6.01
C HIS A 816 1.14 -18.23 -5.37
N PHE A 817 2.08 -18.92 -6.01
CA PHE A 817 2.47 -20.26 -5.61
C PHE A 817 3.46 -20.30 -4.45
N LYS A 818 4.32 -19.26 -4.33
CA LYS A 818 5.40 -19.20 -3.35
C LYS A 818 5.28 -18.00 -2.38
N ASP A 819 4.18 -17.25 -2.43
CA ASP A 819 3.97 -16.03 -1.65
C ASP A 819 5.08 -14.97 -1.85
N TYR A 820 5.68 -14.95 -3.04
CA TYR A 820 6.79 -14.07 -3.40
C TYR A 820 6.35 -12.59 -3.53
N THR A 821 7.32 -11.67 -3.56
CA THR A 821 7.10 -10.24 -3.75
C THR A 821 7.94 -9.76 -4.93
N MET A 822 7.34 -9.06 -5.92
CA MET A 822 8.04 -8.62 -7.12
C MET A 822 8.96 -7.42 -6.88
N MET A 823 8.43 -6.36 -6.25
CA MET A 823 9.15 -5.15 -5.88
C MET A 823 9.64 -5.30 -4.45
N ARG A 824 10.94 -5.56 -4.27
CA ARG A 824 11.53 -6.07 -3.04
C ARG A 824 12.50 -5.06 -2.43
N PRO A 825 12.25 -4.53 -1.24
CA PRO A 825 13.29 -3.80 -0.51
C PRO A 825 14.52 -4.68 -0.26
N LEU A 826 15.70 -4.06 -0.21
CA LEU A 826 16.96 -4.80 -0.10
C LEU A 826 17.04 -5.71 1.14
N VAL A 827 16.35 -5.38 2.22
CA VAL A 827 16.27 -6.22 3.43
C VAL A 827 15.72 -7.63 3.16
N MET A 828 14.86 -7.79 2.16
CA MET A 828 14.28 -9.08 1.81
C MET A 828 15.33 -10.05 1.23
N ASP A 829 16.28 -9.52 0.45
CA ASP A 829 17.32 -10.33 -0.18
C ASP A 829 18.65 -10.33 0.60
N PHE A 830 18.88 -9.30 1.41
CA PHE A 830 20.13 -9.08 2.16
C PHE A 830 19.90 -8.82 3.65
N PRO A 831 19.18 -9.70 4.39
CA PRO A 831 18.78 -9.42 5.78
C PRO A 831 19.95 -9.37 6.75
N LYS A 832 21.12 -9.93 6.38
CA LYS A 832 22.36 -9.91 7.19
C LYS A 832 23.22 -8.68 6.94
N ASP A 833 22.93 -7.92 5.90
CA ASP A 833 23.66 -6.72 5.55
C ASP A 833 23.07 -5.50 6.25
N LYS A 834 23.74 -5.01 7.28
CA LYS A 834 23.26 -3.89 8.12
C LYS A 834 23.02 -2.60 7.34
N THR A 835 23.76 -2.36 6.27
CA THR A 835 23.54 -1.19 5.41
C THR A 835 22.28 -1.37 4.59
N ALA A 836 22.05 -2.55 4.02
CA ALA A 836 20.86 -2.86 3.23
C ALA A 836 19.56 -2.67 4.00
N LEU A 837 19.56 -2.84 5.34
CA LEU A 837 18.39 -2.58 6.18
C LEU A 837 17.85 -1.15 6.07
N ASN A 838 18.73 -0.18 5.78
CA ASN A 838 18.39 1.24 5.80
C ASN A 838 18.60 1.96 4.43
N VAL A 839 18.56 1.22 3.33
CA VAL A 839 18.63 1.79 1.98
C VAL A 839 17.21 2.01 1.42
N PRO A 840 16.70 3.26 1.40
CA PRO A 840 15.30 3.54 1.09
C PRO A 840 15.00 3.68 -0.40
N TYR A 841 16.01 3.91 -1.26
CA TYR A 841 15.79 4.31 -2.66
C TYR A 841 16.44 3.38 -3.67
N GLN A 842 16.58 2.12 -3.30
CA GLN A 842 17.03 1.02 -4.14
C GLN A 842 16.20 -0.20 -3.83
N PHE A 843 15.90 -1.00 -4.83
CA PHE A 843 15.13 -2.23 -4.62
C PHE A 843 15.48 -3.31 -5.64
N MET A 844 15.23 -4.57 -5.27
CA MET A 844 15.26 -5.67 -6.21
C MET A 844 13.92 -5.78 -6.93
N PHE A 845 13.95 -6.00 -8.23
CA PHE A 845 12.78 -6.40 -9.00
C PHE A 845 12.93 -7.89 -9.36
N GLY A 846 12.23 -8.72 -8.59
CA GLY A 846 12.47 -10.16 -8.54
C GLY A 846 13.87 -10.50 -8.04
N PRO A 847 14.36 -11.72 -8.27
CA PRO A 847 15.64 -12.18 -7.72
C PRO A 847 16.88 -11.61 -8.43
N SER A 848 16.72 -11.00 -9.60
CA SER A 848 17.84 -10.73 -10.51
C SER A 848 18.24 -9.27 -10.63
N ILE A 849 17.28 -8.33 -10.72
CA ILE A 849 17.54 -6.95 -11.14
C ILE A 849 17.44 -5.99 -9.95
N MET A 850 18.51 -5.27 -9.63
CA MET A 850 18.48 -4.15 -8.69
C MET A 850 18.26 -2.84 -9.44
N VAL A 851 17.21 -2.14 -9.05
CA VAL A 851 16.74 -0.89 -9.66
C VAL A 851 17.18 0.29 -8.80
N ASN A 852 17.77 1.29 -9.43
CA ASN A 852 18.33 2.46 -8.75
C ASN A 852 17.76 3.75 -9.37
N PRO A 853 16.55 4.19 -8.96
CA PRO A 853 15.89 5.35 -9.53
C PRO A 853 16.70 6.63 -9.39
N VAL A 854 16.61 7.50 -10.39
CA VAL A 854 17.15 8.86 -10.37
C VAL A 854 15.99 9.82 -10.12
N TYR A 855 15.98 10.46 -8.98
CA TYR A 855 14.87 11.27 -8.47
C TYR A 855 15.25 12.75 -8.26
N GLN A 856 16.21 13.24 -9.05
CA GLN A 856 16.66 14.63 -8.99
C GLN A 856 16.86 15.19 -10.40
N TYR A 857 16.30 16.38 -10.64
CA TYR A 857 16.46 17.06 -11.92
C TYR A 857 17.93 17.30 -12.30
N GLY A 858 18.26 17.03 -13.53
CA GLY A 858 19.60 17.25 -14.07
C GLY A 858 20.67 16.27 -13.59
N ALA A 859 20.33 15.32 -12.70
CA ALA A 859 21.31 14.33 -12.25
C ALA A 859 21.75 13.41 -13.39
N ARG A 860 23.06 13.17 -13.51
CA ARG A 860 23.69 12.30 -14.50
C ARG A 860 24.56 11.21 -13.87
N SER A 861 24.53 11.13 -12.56
CA SER A 861 25.15 10.07 -11.76
C SER A 861 24.27 9.74 -10.56
N ARG A 862 24.48 8.57 -10.00
CA ARG A 862 23.76 8.07 -8.83
C ARG A 862 24.73 7.31 -7.93
N GLU A 863 24.74 7.63 -6.64
CA GLU A 863 25.39 6.77 -5.64
C GLU A 863 24.52 5.55 -5.38
N VAL A 864 25.11 4.37 -5.52
CA VAL A 864 24.43 3.08 -5.39
C VAL A 864 25.18 2.22 -4.39
N TYR A 865 24.48 1.77 -3.35
CA TYR A 865 25.00 0.76 -2.45
C TYR A 865 24.89 -0.62 -3.10
N MET A 866 25.97 -1.34 -3.13
CA MET A 866 26.07 -2.73 -3.61
C MET A 866 25.99 -3.67 -2.40
N PRO A 867 24.88 -4.34 -2.12
CA PRO A 867 24.79 -5.27 -1.00
C PRO A 867 25.89 -6.32 -1.00
N ALA A 868 26.37 -6.63 0.21
CA ALA A 868 27.42 -7.61 0.42
C ALA A 868 26.96 -9.05 0.15
N GLY A 869 27.93 -9.96 -0.09
CA GLY A 869 27.69 -11.39 -0.25
C GLY A 869 27.41 -11.84 -1.68
N THR A 870 27.42 -10.95 -2.66
CA THR A 870 27.29 -11.29 -4.08
C THR A 870 28.09 -10.33 -4.95
N LYS A 871 28.31 -10.69 -6.22
CA LYS A 871 28.90 -9.84 -7.23
C LYS A 871 27.80 -9.12 -8.03
N TRP A 872 28.11 -7.92 -8.52
CA TRP A 872 27.16 -7.07 -9.24
C TRP A 872 27.65 -6.71 -10.63
N TYR A 873 26.81 -6.97 -11.62
CA TYR A 873 27.03 -6.63 -13.01
C TYR A 873 26.15 -5.43 -13.42
N ASP A 874 26.67 -4.55 -14.27
CA ASP A 874 25.85 -3.55 -14.94
C ASP A 874 25.03 -4.22 -16.04
N LEU A 875 23.70 -4.09 -16.00
CA LEU A 875 22.82 -4.66 -17.03
C LEU A 875 23.11 -4.10 -18.42
N HIS A 876 23.39 -2.80 -18.51
CA HIS A 876 23.53 -2.11 -19.79
C HIS A 876 24.85 -2.43 -20.51
N THR A 877 25.89 -2.74 -19.77
CA THR A 877 27.23 -3.01 -20.34
C THR A 877 27.67 -4.46 -20.20
N GLY A 878 27.07 -5.21 -19.29
CA GLY A 878 27.49 -6.55 -18.90
C GLY A 878 28.78 -6.58 -18.07
N SER A 879 29.32 -5.43 -17.69
CA SER A 879 30.56 -5.35 -16.94
C SER A 879 30.37 -5.72 -15.47
N LEU A 880 31.28 -6.50 -14.90
CA LEU A 880 31.36 -6.67 -13.45
C LEU A 880 31.80 -5.37 -12.81
N LEU A 881 30.98 -4.83 -11.88
CA LEU A 881 31.21 -3.55 -11.23
C LEU A 881 31.75 -3.70 -9.81
N SER A 882 31.24 -4.66 -9.04
CA SER A 882 31.54 -4.79 -7.62
C SER A 882 31.47 -6.23 -7.14
N HIS A 883 32.19 -6.49 -6.05
CA HIS A 883 32.09 -7.75 -5.28
C HIS A 883 31.15 -7.61 -4.06
N GLY A 884 30.45 -6.47 -3.95
CA GLY A 884 29.50 -6.15 -2.88
C GLY A 884 30.13 -5.56 -1.61
N GLY A 885 29.28 -4.94 -0.77
CA GLY A 885 29.68 -4.32 0.49
C GLY A 885 30.21 -2.88 0.36
N GLU A 886 29.95 -2.21 -0.74
CA GLU A 886 30.47 -0.87 -1.02
C GLU A 886 29.44 0.03 -1.71
N THR A 887 29.68 1.34 -1.66
CA THR A 887 28.89 2.33 -2.42
C THR A 887 29.72 2.83 -3.59
N ILE A 888 29.14 2.83 -4.78
CA ILE A 888 29.79 3.28 -6.01
C ILE A 888 28.95 4.37 -6.67
N THR A 889 29.59 5.39 -7.22
CA THR A 889 28.93 6.39 -8.07
C THR A 889 28.83 5.83 -9.50
N LEU A 890 27.61 5.60 -9.97
CA LEU A 890 27.32 5.09 -11.31
C LEU A 890 26.83 6.20 -12.23
N SER A 891 27.17 6.08 -13.52
CA SER A 891 26.63 6.95 -14.56
C SER A 891 25.14 6.74 -14.73
N ALA A 892 24.37 7.82 -14.78
CA ALA A 892 22.93 7.84 -14.99
C ALA A 892 22.58 8.85 -16.11
N PRO A 893 22.95 8.55 -17.35
CA PRO A 893 22.64 9.43 -18.48
C PRO A 893 21.12 9.62 -18.60
N TYR A 894 20.72 10.61 -19.36
CA TYR A 894 19.30 10.97 -19.51
C TYR A 894 18.42 9.79 -19.92
N GLU A 895 18.92 8.92 -20.79
CA GLU A 895 18.19 7.83 -21.43
C GLU A 895 17.99 6.60 -20.55
N ARG A 896 18.69 6.49 -19.42
CA ARG A 896 18.65 5.30 -18.58
C ARG A 896 19.03 5.56 -17.11
N ILE A 897 18.54 4.71 -16.23
CA ILE A 897 18.97 4.63 -14.84
C ILE A 897 19.98 3.48 -14.64
N PRO A 898 20.76 3.46 -13.56
CA PRO A 898 21.59 2.31 -13.23
C PRO A 898 20.71 1.09 -12.91
N LEU A 899 20.93 0.02 -13.66
CA LEU A 899 20.30 -1.29 -13.46
C LEU A 899 21.38 -2.33 -13.25
N LEU A 900 21.32 -3.04 -12.15
CA LEU A 900 22.33 -4.00 -11.79
C LEU A 900 21.78 -5.40 -11.71
N VAL A 901 22.62 -6.38 -12.05
CA VAL A 901 22.24 -7.79 -11.97
C VAL A 901 23.19 -8.51 -11.04
N ARG A 902 22.67 -9.27 -10.09
CA ARG A 902 23.52 -10.07 -9.21
C ARG A 902 24.05 -11.33 -9.91
N ALA A 903 25.22 -11.79 -9.51
CA ALA A 903 25.79 -13.04 -9.98
C ALA A 903 24.85 -14.23 -9.67
N GLY A 904 24.86 -15.24 -10.53
CA GLY A 904 23.94 -16.38 -10.49
C GLY A 904 22.58 -16.09 -11.16
N SER A 905 22.27 -14.86 -11.55
CA SER A 905 20.97 -14.54 -12.16
C SER A 905 20.78 -15.21 -13.52
N ILE A 906 19.57 -15.72 -13.71
CA ILE A 906 19.08 -16.26 -14.99
C ILE A 906 17.93 -15.36 -15.42
N LEU A 907 18.11 -14.59 -16.51
CA LEU A 907 17.16 -13.57 -16.93
C LEU A 907 16.61 -13.91 -18.32
N PRO A 908 15.34 -14.38 -18.41
CA PRO A 908 14.70 -14.65 -19.67
C PRO A 908 14.16 -13.36 -20.30
N LEU A 909 14.43 -13.19 -21.60
CA LEU A 909 13.90 -12.10 -22.44
C LEU A 909 13.08 -12.67 -23.58
N GLY A 910 11.89 -12.07 -23.78
CA GLY A 910 10.96 -12.39 -24.85
C GLY A 910 11.20 -11.63 -26.16
N PRO A 911 10.38 -11.88 -27.19
CA PRO A 911 10.39 -11.14 -28.43
C PRO A 911 9.86 -9.71 -28.28
N ALA A 912 10.12 -8.85 -29.27
CA ALA A 912 9.44 -7.56 -29.37
C ALA A 912 7.95 -7.78 -29.64
N MET A 913 7.10 -7.06 -28.91
CA MET A 913 5.64 -7.15 -29.03
C MET A 913 5.01 -5.76 -28.87
N GLU A 914 3.91 -5.52 -29.56
CA GLU A 914 3.08 -4.32 -29.40
C GLU A 914 1.96 -4.52 -28.37
N TYR A 915 1.69 -5.78 -27.99
CA TYR A 915 0.76 -6.18 -26.91
C TYR A 915 1.11 -7.59 -26.45
N THR A 916 0.72 -7.94 -25.23
CA THR A 916 0.93 -9.29 -24.69
C THR A 916 0.28 -10.33 -25.61
N ARG A 917 0.96 -11.48 -25.79
CA ARG A 917 0.50 -12.59 -26.65
C ARG A 917 0.41 -12.28 -28.15
N GLN A 918 0.93 -11.14 -28.65
CA GLN A 918 1.05 -10.88 -30.07
C GLN A 918 1.82 -11.98 -30.79
N ARG A 919 2.84 -12.51 -30.14
CA ARG A 919 3.67 -13.61 -30.60
C ARG A 919 3.84 -14.62 -29.49
N GLN A 920 3.81 -15.89 -29.86
CA GLN A 920 4.26 -16.92 -28.93
C GLN A 920 5.78 -16.78 -28.68
N ALA A 921 6.21 -16.97 -27.45
CA ALA A 921 7.61 -16.92 -27.06
C ALA A 921 8.36 -18.18 -27.54
N ASP A 922 8.38 -18.42 -28.87
CA ASP A 922 9.04 -19.53 -29.54
C ASP A 922 10.57 -19.44 -29.44
N THR A 923 11.08 -18.25 -29.24
CA THR A 923 12.49 -17.96 -28.99
C THR A 923 12.63 -17.09 -27.74
N LEU A 924 13.30 -17.61 -26.72
CA LEU A 924 13.64 -16.87 -25.52
C LEU A 924 15.16 -16.73 -25.38
N ARG A 925 15.62 -15.52 -25.10
CA ARG A 925 17.02 -15.29 -24.72
C ARG A 925 17.17 -15.43 -23.23
N ILE A 926 18.15 -16.23 -22.81
CA ILE A 926 18.43 -16.52 -21.41
C ILE A 926 19.82 -15.97 -21.09
N TYR A 927 19.86 -14.80 -20.45
CA TYR A 927 21.11 -14.27 -19.90
C TYR A 927 21.47 -15.04 -18.64
N VAL A 928 22.73 -15.45 -18.52
CA VAL A 928 23.27 -16.16 -17.36
C VAL A 928 24.48 -15.39 -16.85
N TYR A 929 24.36 -14.84 -15.63
CA TYR A 929 25.40 -14.03 -15.00
C TYR A 929 26.25 -14.91 -14.09
N GLU A 930 27.52 -15.12 -14.48
CA GLU A 930 28.47 -15.99 -13.78
C GLU A 930 28.86 -15.45 -12.40
N GLY A 931 29.41 -16.32 -11.54
CA GLY A 931 30.01 -15.97 -10.27
C GLY A 931 29.26 -16.42 -9.04
N ALA A 932 28.12 -17.11 -9.22
CA ALA A 932 27.37 -17.85 -8.22
C ALA A 932 26.44 -18.85 -8.93
N ASP A 933 26.01 -19.89 -8.20
CA ASP A 933 24.91 -20.74 -8.64
C ASP A 933 23.62 -19.95 -8.78
N GLY A 934 22.72 -20.40 -9.64
CA GLY A 934 21.44 -19.73 -9.85
C GLY A 934 20.33 -20.65 -10.30
N GLU A 935 19.10 -20.21 -10.02
CA GLU A 935 17.90 -20.91 -10.47
C GLU A 935 16.82 -19.92 -10.89
N PHE A 936 15.96 -20.34 -11.80
CA PHE A 936 14.78 -19.60 -12.23
C PHE A 936 13.73 -20.58 -12.75
N THR A 937 12.47 -20.38 -12.36
CA THR A 937 11.35 -21.18 -12.87
C THR A 937 10.58 -20.37 -13.90
N LEU A 938 10.67 -20.73 -15.16
CA LEU A 938 9.84 -20.17 -16.22
C LEU A 938 8.43 -20.74 -16.08
N TYR A 939 7.43 -19.87 -15.96
CA TYR A 939 6.01 -20.23 -15.82
C TYR A 939 5.22 -19.78 -17.04
N GLU A 940 4.26 -20.59 -17.46
CA GLU A 940 3.36 -20.30 -18.56
C GLU A 940 1.98 -20.93 -18.32
N ASP A 941 0.91 -20.21 -18.70
CA ASP A 941 -0.46 -20.69 -18.69
C ASP A 941 -1.30 -19.99 -19.79
N GLU A 942 -2.62 -20.06 -19.69
CA GLU A 942 -3.52 -19.41 -20.65
C GLU A 942 -3.54 -17.86 -20.51
N GLY A 943 -3.05 -17.28 -19.40
CA GLY A 943 -2.86 -15.84 -19.16
C GLY A 943 -4.12 -15.01 -18.92
N VAL A 944 -5.32 -15.56 -19.12
CA VAL A 944 -6.57 -14.81 -19.15
C VAL A 944 -7.68 -15.39 -18.27
N ASN A 945 -7.55 -16.63 -17.85
CA ASN A 945 -8.53 -17.34 -17.01
C ASN A 945 -7.87 -17.93 -15.76
N TYR A 946 -8.68 -18.52 -14.90
CA TYR A 946 -8.21 -19.17 -13.67
C TYR A 946 -7.82 -20.65 -13.87
N GLY A 947 -7.47 -21.05 -15.10
CA GLY A 947 -7.04 -22.42 -15.42
C GLY A 947 -5.94 -22.96 -14.50
N TYR A 948 -5.09 -22.08 -14.00
CA TYR A 948 -4.05 -22.43 -13.05
C TYR A 948 -4.59 -23.01 -11.72
N GLU A 949 -5.76 -22.58 -11.26
CA GLU A 949 -6.44 -23.17 -10.08
C GLU A 949 -6.78 -24.64 -10.30
N ALA A 950 -7.00 -25.04 -11.56
CA ALA A 950 -7.23 -26.43 -11.98
C ALA A 950 -5.96 -27.16 -12.46
N GLY A 951 -4.77 -26.62 -12.20
CA GLY A 951 -3.49 -27.19 -12.60
C GLY A 951 -3.14 -27.04 -14.09
N ARG A 952 -3.85 -26.19 -14.85
CA ARG A 952 -3.57 -25.91 -16.27
C ARG A 952 -2.49 -24.83 -16.41
N TYR A 953 -1.26 -25.22 -16.21
CA TYR A 953 -0.06 -24.41 -16.43
C TYR A 953 1.15 -25.31 -16.68
N ALA A 954 2.24 -24.73 -17.11
CA ALA A 954 3.51 -25.42 -17.32
C ALA A 954 4.66 -24.65 -16.69
N THR A 955 5.64 -25.39 -16.16
CA THR A 955 6.87 -24.81 -15.65
C THR A 955 8.10 -25.47 -16.27
N ILE A 956 9.17 -24.69 -16.43
CA ILE A 956 10.49 -25.16 -16.84
C ILE A 956 11.50 -24.58 -15.86
N GLN A 957 12.15 -25.46 -15.09
CA GLN A 957 13.20 -25.04 -14.17
C GLN A 957 14.52 -24.84 -14.93
N LEU A 958 15.17 -23.73 -14.71
CA LEU A 958 16.50 -23.38 -15.20
C LEU A 958 17.43 -23.32 -13.99
N CYS A 959 18.52 -24.11 -14.02
CA CYS A 959 19.52 -24.17 -12.94
C CYS A 959 20.91 -23.94 -13.54
N TYR A 960 21.66 -22.99 -12.98
CA TYR A 960 23.02 -22.72 -13.34
C TYR A 960 23.96 -23.15 -12.24
N ASP A 961 24.94 -23.97 -12.60
CA ASP A 961 26.05 -24.41 -11.74
C ASP A 961 27.30 -23.62 -12.16
N ASP A 962 27.76 -22.74 -11.27
CA ASP A 962 28.88 -21.84 -11.58
C ASP A 962 30.23 -22.57 -11.59
N ASP A 963 30.41 -23.59 -10.75
CA ASP A 963 31.64 -24.38 -10.73
C ASP A 963 31.79 -25.21 -12.00
N ALA A 964 30.72 -25.89 -12.42
CA ALA A 964 30.69 -26.70 -13.64
C ALA A 964 30.51 -25.86 -14.92
N LYS A 965 30.21 -24.56 -14.81
CA LYS A 965 29.84 -23.65 -15.92
C LYS A 965 28.78 -24.28 -16.83
N THR A 966 27.71 -24.72 -16.20
CA THR A 966 26.67 -25.51 -16.88
C THR A 966 25.27 -24.95 -16.53
N LEU A 967 24.49 -24.68 -17.59
CA LEU A 967 23.06 -24.40 -17.44
C LEU A 967 22.25 -25.68 -17.72
N ILE A 968 21.43 -26.06 -16.78
CA ILE A 968 20.47 -27.15 -16.91
C ILE A 968 19.10 -26.53 -17.21
N ILE A 969 18.51 -26.89 -18.37
CA ILE A 969 17.12 -26.63 -18.69
C ILE A 969 16.36 -27.91 -18.35
N GLY A 970 15.54 -27.89 -17.30
CA GLY A 970 14.83 -29.06 -16.79
C GLY A 970 13.76 -29.62 -17.74
N ASP A 971 13.20 -30.77 -17.36
CA ASP A 971 11.99 -31.25 -18.03
C ASP A 971 10.84 -30.29 -17.82
N ARG A 972 9.97 -30.12 -18.81
CA ARG A 972 8.72 -29.36 -18.64
C ARG A 972 7.77 -30.13 -17.72
N SER A 973 7.23 -29.46 -16.73
CA SER A 973 6.20 -29.99 -15.84
C SER A 973 4.86 -29.31 -16.15
N GLY A 974 3.78 -30.09 -16.27
CA GLY A 974 2.44 -29.60 -16.53
C GLY A 974 2.14 -29.31 -18.02
N SER A 975 0.93 -28.84 -18.27
CA SER A 975 0.45 -28.49 -19.61
C SER A 975 -0.80 -27.61 -19.53
N PHE A 976 -1.06 -26.86 -20.59
CA PHE A 976 -2.25 -26.02 -20.73
C PHE A 976 -2.65 -25.89 -22.21
N PRO A 977 -3.89 -25.51 -22.53
CA PRO A 977 -4.33 -25.28 -23.89
C PRO A 977 -3.51 -24.22 -24.62
N GLY A 978 -3.04 -24.49 -25.84
CA GLY A 978 -2.24 -23.57 -26.63
C GLY A 978 -0.75 -23.51 -26.29
N MET A 979 -0.27 -24.38 -25.37
CA MET A 979 1.14 -24.47 -24.99
C MET A 979 2.04 -24.83 -26.19
N LEU A 980 3.17 -24.11 -26.32
CA LEU A 980 4.21 -24.46 -27.29
C LEU A 980 4.78 -25.86 -27.04
N SER A 981 4.76 -26.71 -28.06
CA SER A 981 5.39 -28.03 -27.98
C SER A 981 6.93 -27.94 -28.00
N GLU A 982 7.45 -27.03 -28.81
CA GLU A 982 8.89 -26.80 -28.99
C GLU A 982 9.22 -25.30 -28.96
N ARG A 983 10.44 -24.97 -28.54
CA ARG A 983 11.00 -23.60 -28.61
C ARG A 983 12.52 -23.61 -28.74
N THR A 984 13.09 -22.47 -28.99
CA THR A 984 14.53 -22.23 -28.99
C THR A 984 14.90 -21.38 -27.78
N PHE A 985 15.85 -21.83 -26.99
CA PHE A 985 16.53 -20.98 -26.02
C PHE A 985 17.85 -20.51 -26.63
N VAL A 986 18.11 -19.21 -26.54
CA VAL A 986 19.38 -18.58 -26.93
C VAL A 986 20.09 -18.19 -25.63
N ILE A 987 21.10 -18.98 -25.25
CA ILE A 987 21.82 -18.75 -24.00
C ILE A 987 22.90 -17.72 -24.23
N VAL A 988 22.87 -16.64 -23.44
CA VAL A 988 23.82 -15.52 -23.48
C VAL A 988 24.61 -15.48 -22.16
N PRO A 989 25.81 -16.06 -22.13
CA PRO A 989 26.65 -15.97 -20.93
C PRO A 989 27.18 -14.57 -20.72
N CYS A 990 27.18 -14.11 -19.45
CA CYS A 990 27.79 -12.85 -19.05
C CYS A 990 28.77 -13.10 -17.91
N SER A 991 30.04 -12.76 -18.10
CA SER A 991 31.08 -12.92 -17.11
C SER A 991 32.02 -11.72 -17.05
N ALA A 992 32.85 -11.64 -16.02
CA ALA A 992 33.86 -10.57 -15.88
C ALA A 992 34.84 -10.53 -17.04
N SER A 993 35.18 -11.70 -17.62
CA SER A 993 36.12 -11.81 -18.76
C SER A 993 35.43 -11.63 -20.13
N LYS A 994 34.10 -11.85 -20.16
CA LYS A 994 33.29 -11.74 -21.39
C LYS A 994 31.97 -11.02 -21.04
N PRO A 995 32.00 -9.68 -20.91
CA PRO A 995 30.80 -8.90 -20.65
C PRO A 995 29.77 -9.06 -21.76
N ALA A 996 28.51 -9.20 -21.40
CA ALA A 996 27.39 -9.27 -22.33
C ALA A 996 26.36 -8.18 -21.97
N ALA A 997 26.39 -7.08 -22.73
CA ALA A 997 25.44 -5.98 -22.58
C ALA A 997 24.00 -6.45 -22.83
N TYR A 998 23.05 -5.84 -22.17
CA TYR A 998 21.63 -6.04 -22.47
C TYR A 998 21.38 -5.73 -23.95
N ASN A 999 21.04 -6.77 -24.67
CA ASN A 999 20.61 -6.70 -26.05
C ASN A 999 19.53 -7.78 -26.26
N PRO A 1000 18.25 -7.39 -26.42
CA PRO A 1000 17.17 -8.35 -26.56
C PRO A 1000 17.25 -9.19 -27.83
N ASP A 1001 18.16 -8.85 -28.74
CA ASP A 1001 18.42 -9.58 -29.99
C ASP A 1001 19.83 -10.20 -30.03
N ALA A 1002 20.48 -10.33 -28.87
CA ALA A 1002 21.81 -10.91 -28.77
C ALA A 1002 21.89 -12.32 -29.35
N ASP A 1003 22.99 -12.61 -30.03
CA ASP A 1003 23.38 -13.97 -30.41
C ASP A 1003 23.91 -14.74 -29.20
N GLY A 1004 23.76 -16.08 -29.25
CA GLY A 1004 24.16 -16.93 -28.14
C GLY A 1004 24.16 -18.42 -28.56
N ILE A 1005 24.28 -19.29 -27.56
CA ILE A 1005 24.19 -20.74 -27.76
C ILE A 1005 22.74 -21.13 -27.98
N LYS A 1006 22.40 -21.57 -29.18
CA LYS A 1006 21.04 -21.98 -29.56
C LYS A 1006 20.73 -23.40 -29.09
N VAL A 1007 19.68 -23.57 -28.34
CA VAL A 1007 19.24 -24.86 -27.79
C VAL A 1007 17.78 -25.10 -28.17
N ARG A 1008 17.55 -26.07 -29.05
CA ARG A 1008 16.19 -26.52 -29.35
C ARG A 1008 15.65 -27.35 -28.17
N TYR A 1009 14.50 -26.93 -27.65
CA TYR A 1009 13.87 -27.53 -26.50
C TYR A 1009 12.46 -28.04 -26.86
N ASN A 1010 12.21 -29.30 -26.53
CA ASN A 1010 10.97 -30.02 -26.84
C ASN A 1010 10.29 -30.57 -25.56
N GLY A 1011 10.48 -29.93 -24.41
CA GLY A 1011 9.96 -30.37 -23.14
C GLY A 1011 10.86 -31.34 -22.36
N ARG A 1012 12.02 -31.75 -22.93
CA ARG A 1012 12.97 -32.69 -22.27
C ARG A 1012 14.24 -31.97 -21.84
N LYS A 1013 14.76 -32.39 -20.69
CA LYS A 1013 15.98 -31.84 -20.10
C LYS A 1013 17.11 -31.65 -21.11
N LYS A 1014 17.76 -30.51 -21.04
CA LYS A 1014 18.97 -30.15 -21.77
C LYS A 1014 20.06 -29.71 -20.81
N VAL A 1015 21.29 -29.99 -21.14
CA VAL A 1015 22.47 -29.55 -20.37
C VAL A 1015 23.34 -28.76 -21.34
N VAL A 1016 23.65 -27.53 -21.00
CA VAL A 1016 24.35 -26.57 -21.85
C VAL A 1016 25.62 -26.13 -21.13
N ARG A 1017 26.77 -26.43 -21.69
CA ARG A 1017 28.04 -25.89 -21.19
C ARG A 1017 28.20 -24.45 -21.64
N ILE A 1018 28.45 -23.56 -20.68
CA ILE A 1018 28.70 -22.12 -20.88
C ILE A 1018 30.24 -21.94 -20.92
N LYS A 1019 30.76 -21.52 -22.07
CA LYS A 1019 32.20 -21.29 -22.25
C LYS A 1019 32.46 -19.81 -22.55
#